data_27691c54aaaf30966d2e45af278f3f31
#
_entry.id   27691c54aaaf30966d2e45af278f3f31
#
_cell.length_a   1.000
_cell.length_b   1.000
_cell.length_c   1.000
_cell.angle_alpha   90.00
_cell.angle_beta   90.00
_cell.angle_gamma   90.00
#
_symmetry.space_group_name_H-M   'P 1'
#
loop_
_entity.id
_entity.type
_entity.pdbx_description
1 polymer ?
#
loop_
_entity_poly.entity_id
_entity_poly.type
_entity_poly.pdbx_seq_one_letter_code
_entity_poly.pdbx_strand_id
1 'polypeptide(L)'
;MKKSILILSSLFLTIIMQGQIIPQPKPGAAPTIKIGKPVTFELKNGLKVMVVENHKLPRVSFSLTLDNDPYTEGDKKGVADMTSALMGSGTTKTSKTAFNEEIDFLGANIYFSSNGASASALSKYSGRVLELMADGALNPNFTQEEFDKEKAKFIEGLKANEKSVAAVAARTVDVLTFGKNHPSGEYVSEATLKNVTLADVKTNYNTYFVPSNAYLIIVGDVKFKETKKMVEKFFGSWKRAIAPSISYSDPKDVQYTQINFVDMPNAVQSEVAVINISNLKMTDPDYFAVLIANQILGGDFNSYINMNLREAHGWTYGARSSISGDKRISSFKATTQVRNAVTDSTVVEIFKEFKKIRAEKVTDEMLANVKAGYIGRFVMQIEKPQTVAGYALRIQTQSLPADFYENYIKNISAVTAQDVLRVANKYFLADNSRVVIVGKAADVVPGLEKLKIPVLYFDKYGNPTDKPELKKPVPAGVTAKSVIDNYIKAIGGEKAVSAVKTIVMNGTTTIPQAPSPLSFTVKIDAKGKLMVELAMGTMSLMKQVLNEKGGYVMQQGQRQNIEGTMLADMKASATPFEELSLSKNQGVTLESIEFINGKEAYAVKNGKTTRYYDVTSGLKLADSKVMEQGGKSITQITNYGDYKEVKGVKVPFNIIQNVGFELDIKMSAVKINEGLSDADFQ
;
A
#
# COMPACT_ATOMS: atom_id res chain seq x y z
N MET A 1 -33.65 -21.69 -52.13
CA MET A 1 -32.17 -21.90 -52.34
C MET A 1 -31.29 -20.82 -51.66
N LYS A 2 -31.56 -19.49 -51.68
CA LYS A 2 -30.71 -18.47 -51.04
C LYS A 2 -30.67 -18.52 -49.51
N LYS A 3 -31.75 -18.96 -48.83
CA LYS A 3 -31.77 -19.08 -47.34
C LYS A 3 -31.04 -20.33 -46.82
N SER A 4 -30.95 -21.39 -47.61
CA SER A 4 -30.24 -22.63 -47.24
C SER A 4 -28.70 -22.49 -47.35
N ILE A 5 -28.24 -21.62 -48.25
CA ILE A 5 -26.79 -21.34 -48.40
C ILE A 5 -26.27 -20.46 -47.24
N LEU A 6 -27.12 -19.56 -46.70
CA LEU A 6 -26.72 -18.75 -45.53
C LEU A 6 -26.60 -19.56 -44.24
N ILE A 7 -27.43 -20.58 -44.06
CA ILE A 7 -27.39 -21.48 -42.88
C ILE A 7 -26.21 -22.42 -42.97
N LEU A 8 -25.83 -22.91 -44.17
CA LEU A 8 -24.63 -23.73 -44.33
C LEU A 8 -23.32 -22.94 -44.16
N SER A 9 -23.28 -21.66 -44.56
CA SER A 9 -22.12 -20.81 -44.34
C SER A 9 -21.95 -20.38 -42.87
N SER A 10 -23.05 -20.20 -42.12
CA SER A 10 -22.95 -19.93 -40.67
C SER A 10 -22.55 -21.17 -39.87
N LEU A 11 -22.91 -22.39 -40.29
CA LEU A 11 -22.42 -23.63 -39.67
C LEU A 11 -20.93 -23.87 -39.95
N PHE A 12 -20.43 -23.50 -41.11
CA PHE A 12 -19.00 -23.62 -41.43
C PHE A 12 -18.13 -22.59 -40.67
N LEU A 13 -18.64 -21.39 -40.42
CA LEU A 13 -17.93 -20.39 -39.59
C LEU A 13 -17.85 -20.78 -38.09
N THR A 14 -18.82 -21.50 -37.58
CA THR A 14 -18.79 -21.98 -36.17
C THR A 14 -17.83 -23.15 -35.96
N ILE A 15 -17.52 -23.93 -36.99
CA ILE A 15 -16.54 -25.04 -36.89
C ILE A 15 -15.08 -24.54 -36.95
N ILE A 16 -14.84 -23.36 -37.55
CA ILE A 16 -13.49 -22.76 -37.63
C ILE A 16 -13.13 -22.00 -36.34
N MET A 17 -14.08 -21.71 -35.46
CA MET A 17 -13.85 -21.09 -34.14
C MET A 17 -13.62 -22.07 -32.99
N GLN A 18 -13.42 -23.33 -33.23
CA GLN A 18 -12.74 -24.18 -32.26
C GLN A 18 -11.26 -23.75 -32.26
N GLY A 19 -10.94 -22.77 -31.43
CA GLY A 19 -9.55 -22.39 -31.19
C GLY A 19 -8.77 -23.67 -30.90
N GLN A 20 -7.74 -23.93 -31.70
CA GLN A 20 -6.80 -25.00 -31.41
C GLN A 20 -6.30 -24.77 -30.00
N ILE A 21 -6.75 -25.56 -29.05
CA ILE A 21 -6.11 -25.65 -27.75
C ILE A 21 -4.72 -26.23 -28.05
N ILE A 22 -3.75 -25.35 -28.24
CA ILE A 22 -2.36 -25.75 -28.39
C ILE A 22 -1.99 -26.38 -27.04
N PRO A 23 -1.72 -27.70 -26.99
CA PRO A 23 -1.37 -28.33 -25.73
C PRO A 23 -0.13 -27.66 -25.17
N GLN A 24 -0.12 -27.40 -23.88
CA GLN A 24 1.03 -26.84 -23.21
C GLN A 24 2.26 -27.72 -23.49
N PRO A 25 3.39 -27.15 -23.92
CA PRO A 25 4.61 -27.91 -24.14
C PRO A 25 4.98 -28.69 -22.89
N LYS A 26 5.33 -29.97 -23.04
CA LYS A 26 5.83 -30.75 -21.92
C LYS A 26 7.12 -30.12 -21.39
N PRO A 27 7.27 -30.00 -20.07
CA PRO A 27 8.50 -29.49 -19.49
C PRO A 27 9.70 -30.31 -19.95
N GLY A 28 10.75 -29.64 -20.41
CA GLY A 28 12.03 -30.30 -20.68
C GLY A 28 12.72 -30.78 -19.41
N ALA A 29 13.82 -31.52 -19.54
CA ALA A 29 14.65 -31.88 -18.40
C ALA A 29 15.12 -30.59 -17.67
N ALA A 30 15.16 -30.64 -16.33
CA ALA A 30 15.62 -29.52 -15.51
C ALA A 30 17.07 -29.14 -15.96
N PRO A 31 17.33 -27.85 -16.26
CA PRO A 31 18.64 -27.45 -16.74
C PRO A 31 19.70 -27.63 -15.65
N THR A 32 20.88 -28.08 -16.05
CA THR A 32 22.06 -28.06 -15.19
C THR A 32 22.61 -26.64 -15.15
N ILE A 33 22.64 -26.07 -13.94
CA ILE A 33 23.04 -24.68 -13.76
C ILE A 33 24.47 -24.60 -13.22
N LYS A 34 25.31 -23.80 -13.85
CA LYS A 34 26.59 -23.36 -13.31
C LYS A 34 26.44 -21.91 -12.85
N ILE A 35 26.40 -21.69 -11.55
CA ILE A 35 26.36 -20.36 -10.98
C ILE A 35 27.80 -19.83 -10.92
N GLY A 36 28.07 -18.74 -11.62
CA GLY A 36 29.37 -18.08 -11.55
C GLY A 36 29.68 -17.67 -10.09
N LYS A 37 30.96 -17.81 -9.68
CA LYS A 37 31.40 -17.38 -8.35
C LYS A 37 32.06 -16.01 -8.49
N PRO A 38 31.70 -15.02 -7.66
CA PRO A 38 32.43 -13.75 -7.63
C PRO A 38 33.88 -13.97 -7.18
N VAL A 39 34.77 -13.16 -7.70
CA VAL A 39 36.13 -13.08 -7.16
C VAL A 39 36.08 -12.23 -5.90
N THR A 40 36.62 -12.74 -4.80
CA THR A 40 36.51 -12.10 -3.48
C THR A 40 37.88 -11.69 -2.94
N PHE A 41 37.89 -10.61 -2.15
CA PHE A 41 39.03 -10.22 -1.33
C PHE A 41 38.54 -9.44 -0.10
N GLU A 42 39.41 -9.28 0.88
CA GLU A 42 39.11 -8.52 2.10
C GLU A 42 40.15 -7.42 2.31
N LEU A 43 39.71 -6.24 2.72
CA LEU A 43 40.60 -5.15 3.12
C LEU A 43 41.08 -5.34 4.55
N LYS A 44 42.19 -4.70 4.90
CA LYS A 44 42.76 -4.76 6.26
C LYS A 44 41.79 -4.26 7.34
N ASN A 45 40.86 -3.42 6.99
CA ASN A 45 39.85 -2.91 7.91
C ASN A 45 38.63 -3.85 8.11
N GLY A 46 38.55 -4.98 7.38
CA GLY A 46 37.51 -5.99 7.51
C GLY A 46 36.42 -5.89 6.44
N LEU A 47 36.44 -4.91 5.54
CA LEU A 47 35.50 -4.82 4.41
C LEU A 47 35.72 -6.01 3.46
N LYS A 48 34.66 -6.81 3.27
CA LYS A 48 34.65 -7.94 2.34
C LYS A 48 34.14 -7.47 0.98
N VAL A 49 34.85 -7.83 -0.09
CA VAL A 49 34.56 -7.36 -1.44
C VAL A 49 34.29 -8.54 -2.37
N MET A 50 33.23 -8.44 -3.15
CA MET A 50 32.82 -9.44 -4.15
C MET A 50 32.74 -8.77 -5.51
N VAL A 51 33.45 -9.27 -6.51
CA VAL A 51 33.48 -8.72 -7.87
C VAL A 51 32.97 -9.76 -8.86
N VAL A 52 31.96 -9.38 -9.64
CA VAL A 52 31.43 -10.16 -10.76
C VAL A 52 31.66 -9.37 -12.05
N GLU A 53 32.65 -9.80 -12.84
CA GLU A 53 32.93 -9.20 -14.15
C GLU A 53 31.86 -9.62 -15.17
N ASN A 54 31.28 -8.64 -15.84
CA ASN A 54 30.30 -8.87 -16.92
C ASN A 54 30.40 -7.78 -17.98
N HIS A 55 30.98 -8.12 -19.14
CA HIS A 55 31.26 -7.19 -20.22
C HIS A 55 30.17 -7.14 -21.30
N LYS A 56 28.96 -7.69 -21.03
CA LYS A 56 27.86 -7.68 -22.01
C LYS A 56 27.29 -6.28 -22.25
N LEU A 57 27.28 -5.44 -21.22
CA LEU A 57 26.82 -4.05 -21.27
C LEU A 57 27.85 -3.15 -20.61
N PRO A 58 28.12 -1.93 -21.14
CA PRO A 58 29.08 -0.98 -20.57
C PRO A 58 28.50 -0.28 -19.30
N ARG A 59 28.12 -1.08 -18.31
CA ARG A 59 27.51 -0.62 -17.04
C ARG A 59 28.17 -1.30 -15.85
N VAL A 60 28.18 -0.59 -14.73
CA VAL A 60 28.64 -1.10 -13.45
C VAL A 60 27.64 -0.75 -12.36
N SER A 61 27.48 -1.63 -11.39
CA SER A 61 26.76 -1.39 -10.15
C SER A 61 27.63 -1.71 -8.95
N PHE A 62 27.50 -0.91 -7.92
CA PHE A 62 28.15 -1.03 -6.62
C PHE A 62 27.07 -1.15 -5.55
N SER A 63 27.24 -2.06 -4.59
CA SER A 63 26.31 -2.23 -3.46
C SER A 63 27.12 -2.50 -2.21
N LEU A 64 27.15 -1.52 -1.31
CA LEU A 64 27.69 -1.65 0.04
C LEU A 64 26.53 -2.03 0.96
N THR A 65 26.68 -3.13 1.68
CA THR A 65 25.68 -3.64 2.64
C THR A 65 26.34 -3.93 3.97
N LEU A 66 25.72 -3.49 5.05
CA LEU A 66 26.15 -3.75 6.42
C LEU A 66 25.25 -4.85 7.00
N ASP A 67 25.82 -6.02 7.33
CA ASP A 67 25.12 -7.14 7.98
C ASP A 67 25.22 -7.07 9.50
N ASN A 68 24.86 -5.91 10.06
CA ASN A 68 24.80 -5.73 11.51
C ASN A 68 23.63 -6.52 12.11
N ASP A 69 23.77 -6.91 13.38
CA ASP A 69 22.61 -7.43 14.12
C ASP A 69 21.55 -6.34 14.30
N PRO A 70 20.26 -6.69 14.21
CA PRO A 70 19.20 -5.76 14.53
C PRO A 70 19.33 -5.23 15.96
N TYR A 71 19.00 -3.97 16.16
CA TYR A 71 19.04 -3.33 17.46
C TYR A 71 17.80 -2.47 17.67
N THR A 72 17.45 -2.24 18.93
CA THR A 72 16.37 -1.35 19.32
C THR A 72 16.90 0.08 19.47
N GLU A 73 16.12 1.05 18.99
CA GLU A 73 16.41 2.48 19.12
C GLU A 73 15.67 3.12 20.29
N GLY A 74 14.68 2.42 20.86
CA GLY A 74 13.90 2.81 22.04
C GLY A 74 13.15 4.14 21.87
N ASP A 75 13.33 5.04 22.83
CA ASP A 75 12.70 6.37 22.84
C ASP A 75 13.19 7.31 21.76
N LYS A 76 14.26 6.92 21.03
CA LYS A 76 14.82 7.61 19.87
C LYS A 76 14.58 6.87 18.56
N LYS A 77 13.53 6.02 18.52
CA LYS A 77 13.19 5.31 17.27
C LYS A 77 12.98 6.30 16.13
N GLY A 78 13.69 6.06 15.02
CA GLY A 78 13.82 6.93 13.87
C GLY A 78 15.23 7.55 13.71
N VAL A 79 16.17 7.27 14.63
CA VAL A 79 17.54 7.78 14.49
C VAL A 79 18.26 7.17 13.28
N ALA A 80 18.05 5.87 12.99
CA ALA A 80 18.59 5.21 11.79
C ALA A 80 17.94 5.75 10.50
N ASP A 81 16.65 6.06 10.55
CA ASP A 81 15.93 6.68 9.42
C ASP A 81 16.47 8.11 9.16
N MET A 82 16.67 8.91 10.21
CA MET A 82 17.27 10.24 10.10
C MET A 82 18.72 10.15 9.62
N THR A 83 19.49 9.15 10.06
CA THR A 83 20.84 8.90 9.53
C THR A 83 20.79 8.64 8.03
N SER A 84 19.86 7.80 7.58
CA SER A 84 19.64 7.50 6.16
C SER A 84 19.27 8.75 5.35
N ALA A 85 18.36 9.58 5.87
CA ALA A 85 17.89 10.80 5.20
C ALA A 85 19.00 11.87 5.06
N LEU A 86 19.92 11.91 6.01
CA LEU A 86 21.03 12.88 6.02
C LEU A 86 22.24 12.42 5.23
N MET A 87 22.44 11.11 5.07
CA MET A 87 23.47 10.58 4.17
C MET A 87 23.12 11.00 2.73
N GLY A 88 24.12 11.46 1.97
CA GLY A 88 23.87 11.99 0.62
C GLY A 88 23.54 13.50 0.58
N SER A 89 23.49 14.17 1.73
CA SER A 89 23.37 15.62 1.80
C SER A 89 24.72 16.35 1.55
N GLY A 90 25.51 15.83 0.61
CA GLY A 90 26.88 16.24 0.36
C GLY A 90 27.88 15.54 1.27
N THR A 91 29.13 15.93 1.15
CA THR A 91 30.25 15.38 1.94
C THR A 91 30.94 16.49 2.70
N THR A 92 31.87 16.16 3.58
CA THR A 92 32.71 17.16 4.28
C THR A 92 33.54 18.01 3.32
N LYS A 93 33.69 17.61 2.06
CA LYS A 93 34.48 18.29 1.02
C LYS A 93 33.61 18.93 -0.09
N THR A 94 32.41 18.42 -0.30
CA THR A 94 31.56 18.79 -1.44
C THR A 94 30.17 19.12 -0.93
N SER A 95 29.66 20.32 -1.28
CA SER A 95 28.29 20.74 -0.93
C SER A 95 27.24 19.80 -1.54
N LYS A 96 26.03 19.75 -0.95
CA LYS A 96 24.90 18.94 -1.46
C LYS A 96 24.60 19.24 -2.92
N THR A 97 24.57 20.52 -3.30
CA THR A 97 24.29 20.95 -4.66
C THR A 97 25.34 20.45 -5.64
N ALA A 98 26.63 20.72 -5.37
CA ALA A 98 27.72 20.29 -6.25
C ALA A 98 27.84 18.76 -6.34
N PHE A 99 27.55 18.06 -5.24
CA PHE A 99 27.52 16.60 -5.20
C PHE A 99 26.43 16.00 -6.10
N ASN A 100 25.23 16.56 -6.03
CA ASN A 100 24.10 16.11 -6.86
C ASN A 100 24.30 16.50 -8.33
N GLU A 101 24.76 17.72 -8.63
CA GLU A 101 25.06 18.14 -10.01
C GLU A 101 26.09 17.24 -10.68
N GLU A 102 27.12 16.81 -9.94
CA GLU A 102 28.10 15.86 -10.49
C GLU A 102 27.49 14.48 -10.75
N ILE A 103 26.66 13.94 -9.85
CA ILE A 103 25.95 12.68 -10.05
C ILE A 103 25.09 12.76 -11.31
N ASP A 104 24.33 13.82 -11.47
CA ASP A 104 23.46 14.05 -12.62
C ASP A 104 24.28 14.18 -13.92
N PHE A 105 25.39 14.92 -13.90
CA PHE A 105 26.31 15.06 -15.05
C PHE A 105 26.88 13.71 -15.49
N LEU A 106 27.20 12.83 -14.55
CA LEU A 106 27.71 11.48 -14.83
C LEU A 106 26.61 10.52 -15.29
N GLY A 107 25.34 10.91 -15.23
CA GLY A 107 24.20 10.01 -15.47
C GLY A 107 24.20 8.82 -14.52
N ALA A 108 24.66 9.03 -13.30
CA ALA A 108 24.77 8.02 -12.26
C ALA A 108 23.56 8.07 -11.32
N ASN A 109 23.33 6.96 -10.61
CA ASN A 109 22.41 6.94 -9.48
C ASN A 109 23.21 6.51 -8.26
N ILE A 110 23.17 7.30 -7.18
CA ILE A 110 23.79 6.97 -5.91
C ILE A 110 22.76 7.13 -4.80
N TYR A 111 22.62 6.10 -3.96
CA TYR A 111 21.70 6.09 -2.82
C TYR A 111 22.46 5.70 -1.56
N PHE A 112 22.08 6.30 -0.45
CA PHE A 112 22.64 6.05 0.86
C PHE A 112 21.57 5.66 1.86
N SER A 113 21.95 4.83 2.83
CA SER A 113 21.14 4.51 3.99
C SER A 113 22.05 4.20 5.18
N SER A 114 21.49 4.18 6.39
CA SER A 114 22.20 3.75 7.59
C SER A 114 22.76 2.32 7.51
N ASN A 115 22.25 1.50 6.58
CA ASN A 115 22.65 0.12 6.36
C ASN A 115 23.52 -0.10 5.11
N GLY A 116 23.97 0.99 4.45
CA GLY A 116 24.84 0.87 3.30
C GLY A 116 24.67 1.96 2.26
N ALA A 117 25.16 1.68 1.05
CA ALA A 117 25.06 2.57 -0.09
C ALA A 117 24.98 1.76 -1.39
N SER A 118 24.37 2.33 -2.43
CA SER A 118 24.39 1.73 -3.76
C SER A 118 24.68 2.78 -4.84
N ALA A 119 25.34 2.36 -5.90
CA ALA A 119 25.58 3.21 -7.05
C ALA A 119 25.49 2.42 -8.36
N SER A 120 25.09 3.10 -9.44
CA SER A 120 25.13 2.54 -10.79
C SER A 120 25.45 3.62 -11.82
N ALA A 121 26.25 3.25 -12.81
CA ALA A 121 26.67 4.17 -13.87
C ALA A 121 27.13 3.42 -15.14
N LEU A 122 27.50 4.17 -16.19
CA LEU A 122 28.27 3.65 -17.29
C LEU A 122 29.68 3.30 -16.81
N SER A 123 30.26 2.19 -17.31
CA SER A 123 31.57 1.69 -16.88
C SER A 123 32.73 2.68 -17.06
N LYS A 124 32.65 3.58 -18.06
CA LYS A 124 33.64 4.65 -18.23
C LYS A 124 33.74 5.62 -17.06
N TYR A 125 32.71 5.72 -16.25
CA TYR A 125 32.64 6.56 -15.07
C TYR A 125 32.80 5.79 -13.74
N SER A 126 33.06 4.47 -13.82
CA SER A 126 33.10 3.57 -12.67
C SER A 126 33.99 4.06 -11.53
N GLY A 127 35.18 4.56 -11.85
CA GLY A 127 36.12 5.07 -10.84
C GLY A 127 35.60 6.30 -10.10
N ARG A 128 35.04 7.28 -10.84
CA ARG A 128 34.52 8.51 -10.21
C ARG A 128 33.25 8.25 -9.42
N VAL A 129 32.35 7.40 -9.94
CA VAL A 129 31.09 7.07 -9.23
C VAL A 129 31.38 6.26 -7.95
N LEU A 130 32.35 5.34 -7.98
CA LEU A 130 32.80 4.64 -6.77
C LEU A 130 33.42 5.60 -5.75
N GLU A 131 34.20 6.58 -6.21
CA GLU A 131 34.78 7.62 -5.37
C GLU A 131 33.70 8.48 -4.69
N LEU A 132 32.68 8.95 -5.44
CA LEU A 132 31.56 9.71 -4.91
C LEU A 132 30.75 8.88 -3.91
N MET A 133 30.46 7.62 -4.24
CA MET A 133 29.76 6.72 -3.33
C MET A 133 30.56 6.51 -2.04
N ALA A 134 31.86 6.30 -2.13
CA ALA A 134 32.72 6.12 -0.97
C ALA A 134 32.80 7.41 -0.13
N ASP A 135 32.96 8.57 -0.77
CA ASP A 135 33.06 9.85 -0.05
C ASP A 135 31.73 10.18 0.65
N GLY A 136 30.59 10.03 -0.05
CA GLY A 136 29.27 10.23 0.56
C GLY A 136 28.94 9.25 1.70
N ALA A 137 29.42 8.01 1.58
CA ALA A 137 29.23 6.98 2.60
C ALA A 137 30.14 7.15 3.82
N LEU A 138 31.41 7.54 3.62
CA LEU A 138 32.41 7.58 4.68
C LEU A 138 32.64 8.96 5.29
N ASN A 139 32.29 10.02 4.57
CA ASN A 139 32.48 11.41 4.98
C ASN A 139 31.20 12.25 4.83
N PRO A 140 30.03 11.75 5.29
CA PRO A 140 28.79 12.49 5.13
C PRO A 140 28.82 13.82 5.89
N ASN A 141 28.19 14.84 5.33
CA ASN A 141 28.09 16.17 5.95
C ASN A 141 26.78 16.32 6.73
N PHE A 142 26.80 15.96 8.00
CA PHE A 142 25.65 16.08 8.90
C PHE A 142 25.55 17.51 9.47
N THR A 143 24.73 18.36 8.86
CA THR A 143 24.47 19.74 9.30
C THR A 143 23.16 19.86 10.07
N GLN A 144 23.05 20.87 10.96
CA GLN A 144 21.83 21.14 11.70
C GLN A 144 20.69 21.57 10.77
N GLU A 145 20.98 22.38 9.76
CA GLU A 145 19.99 22.85 8.78
C GLU A 145 19.29 21.69 8.04
N GLU A 146 20.08 20.77 7.46
CA GLU A 146 19.51 19.60 6.77
C GLU A 146 18.79 18.66 7.74
N PHE A 147 19.30 18.51 8.98
CA PHE A 147 18.63 17.72 10.01
C PHE A 147 17.25 18.28 10.33
N ASP A 148 17.12 19.58 10.58
CA ASP A 148 15.85 20.21 10.94
C ASP A 148 14.84 20.10 9.78
N LYS A 149 15.30 20.29 8.55
CA LYS A 149 14.50 20.15 7.34
C LYS A 149 13.98 18.74 7.12
N GLU A 150 14.86 17.73 7.17
CA GLU A 150 14.45 16.33 6.96
C GLU A 150 13.58 15.84 8.12
N LYS A 151 13.87 16.25 9.38
CA LYS A 151 13.03 15.92 10.53
C LYS A 151 11.62 16.48 10.40
N ALA A 152 11.47 17.74 9.97
CA ALA A 152 10.15 18.35 9.73
C ALA A 152 9.38 17.62 8.64
N LYS A 153 10.02 17.31 7.52
CA LYS A 153 9.44 16.53 6.41
C LYS A 153 9.00 15.13 6.86
N PHE A 154 9.82 14.48 7.70
CA PHE A 154 9.51 13.15 8.20
C PHE A 154 8.30 13.16 9.16
N ILE A 155 8.19 14.17 10.04
CA ILE A 155 7.03 14.37 10.91
C ILE A 155 5.74 14.55 10.09
N GLU A 156 5.78 15.35 9.02
CA GLU A 156 4.62 15.51 8.13
C GLU A 156 4.24 14.19 7.43
N GLY A 157 5.23 13.41 7.00
CA GLY A 157 4.99 12.07 6.46
C GLY A 157 4.34 11.12 7.48
N LEU A 158 4.76 11.16 8.74
CA LEU A 158 4.14 10.37 9.81
C LEU A 158 2.67 10.74 10.03
N LYS A 159 2.34 12.05 10.05
CA LYS A 159 0.95 12.52 10.17
C LYS A 159 0.06 12.06 9.02
N ALA A 160 0.59 12.03 7.79
CA ALA A 160 -0.13 11.48 6.65
C ALA A 160 -0.35 9.96 6.79
N ASN A 161 0.67 9.22 7.21
CA ASN A 161 0.59 7.78 7.43
C ASN A 161 -0.41 7.38 8.53
N GLU A 162 -0.65 8.24 9.51
CA GLU A 162 -1.66 8.00 10.55
C GLU A 162 -3.10 7.93 10.02
N LYS A 163 -3.36 8.49 8.85
CA LYS A 163 -4.65 8.45 8.15
C LYS A 163 -4.74 7.29 7.15
N SER A 164 -3.65 6.62 6.86
CA SER A 164 -3.58 5.51 5.90
C SER A 164 -3.89 4.18 6.60
N VAL A 165 -4.96 3.50 6.18
CA VAL A 165 -5.34 2.17 6.69
C VAL A 165 -4.20 1.17 6.50
N ALA A 166 -3.56 1.17 5.32
CA ALA A 166 -2.45 0.28 5.01
C ALA A 166 -1.21 0.54 5.88
N ALA A 167 -0.86 1.83 6.13
CA ALA A 167 0.28 2.17 6.98
C ALA A 167 0.02 1.80 8.45
N VAL A 168 -1.21 2.00 8.94
CA VAL A 168 -1.61 1.58 10.28
C VAL A 168 -1.59 0.05 10.39
N ALA A 169 -2.08 -0.67 9.38
CA ALA A 169 -2.07 -2.14 9.35
C ALA A 169 -0.63 -2.68 9.37
N ALA A 170 0.26 -2.17 8.53
CA ALA A 170 1.66 -2.58 8.52
C ALA A 170 2.30 -2.43 9.90
N ARG A 171 2.17 -1.24 10.51
CA ARG A 171 2.69 -0.97 11.84
C ARG A 171 2.11 -1.87 12.91
N THR A 172 0.79 -2.02 12.97
CA THR A 172 0.13 -2.82 14.01
C THR A 172 0.41 -4.31 13.86
N VAL A 173 0.53 -4.82 12.64
CA VAL A 173 0.99 -6.19 12.36
C VAL A 173 2.35 -6.42 12.98
N ASP A 174 3.32 -5.55 12.74
CA ASP A 174 4.68 -5.72 13.25
C ASP A 174 4.73 -5.58 14.79
N VAL A 175 4.07 -4.55 15.34
CA VAL A 175 3.98 -4.33 16.81
C VAL A 175 3.35 -5.52 17.52
N LEU A 176 2.22 -6.02 17.01
CA LEU A 176 1.48 -7.10 17.67
C LEU A 176 2.17 -8.46 17.49
N THR A 177 2.96 -8.64 16.43
CA THR A 177 3.69 -9.88 16.17
C THR A 177 4.97 -9.95 16.98
N PHE A 178 5.77 -8.89 16.95
CA PHE A 178 7.12 -8.90 17.51
C PHE A 178 7.21 -8.21 18.88
N GLY A 179 6.26 -7.33 19.21
CA GLY A 179 6.30 -6.52 20.42
C GLY A 179 7.10 -5.22 20.26
N LYS A 180 6.73 -4.19 21.01
CA LYS A 180 7.33 -2.83 20.90
C LYS A 180 8.82 -2.76 21.28
N ASN A 181 9.30 -3.73 22.06
CA ASN A 181 10.68 -3.79 22.53
C ASN A 181 11.55 -4.71 21.66
N HIS A 182 11.03 -5.16 20.52
CA HIS A 182 11.77 -5.95 19.55
C HIS A 182 12.13 -5.09 18.33
N PRO A 183 13.33 -5.23 17.73
CA PRO A 183 13.71 -4.41 16.57
C PRO A 183 12.71 -4.44 15.40
N SER A 184 12.07 -5.60 15.17
CA SER A 184 11.04 -5.76 14.12
C SER A 184 9.66 -5.24 14.53
N GLY A 185 9.42 -4.92 15.79
CA GLY A 185 8.15 -4.42 16.30
C GLY A 185 8.19 -2.95 16.73
N GLU A 186 9.37 -2.35 16.84
CA GLU A 186 9.51 -0.91 17.06
C GLU A 186 9.01 -0.12 15.85
N TYR A 187 8.38 1.00 16.09
CA TYR A 187 7.92 1.91 15.05
C TYR A 187 8.31 3.36 15.34
N VAL A 188 8.52 4.13 14.28
CA VAL A 188 8.78 5.56 14.37
C VAL A 188 7.46 6.29 14.65
N SER A 189 7.47 7.19 15.62
CA SER A 189 6.36 8.08 15.95
C SER A 189 6.84 9.54 16.01
N GLU A 190 5.89 10.48 16.00
CA GLU A 190 6.24 11.88 16.22
C GLU A 190 6.94 12.10 17.57
N ALA A 191 6.53 11.35 18.61
CA ALA A 191 7.12 11.43 19.93
C ALA A 191 8.57 10.95 19.95
N THR A 192 8.85 9.76 19.39
CA THR A 192 10.21 9.22 19.34
C THR A 192 11.12 10.07 18.46
N LEU A 193 10.59 10.53 17.30
CA LEU A 193 11.38 11.36 16.39
C LEU A 193 11.72 12.74 16.98
N LYS A 194 10.84 13.33 17.81
CA LYS A 194 11.14 14.57 18.54
C LYS A 194 12.36 14.44 19.45
N ASN A 195 12.57 13.27 20.06
CA ASN A 195 13.70 13.00 20.94
C ASN A 195 15.04 12.84 20.19
N VAL A 196 15.01 12.57 18.88
CA VAL A 196 16.21 12.42 18.05
C VAL A 196 16.88 13.78 17.86
N THR A 197 18.19 13.83 18.11
CA THR A 197 19.04 15.00 17.88
C THR A 197 20.09 14.71 16.80
N LEU A 198 20.70 15.76 16.25
CA LEU A 198 21.84 15.60 15.32
C LEU A 198 23.02 14.85 15.95
N ALA A 199 23.21 15.01 17.27
CA ALA A 199 24.25 14.26 18.00
C ALA A 199 23.94 12.76 18.02
N ASP A 200 22.67 12.38 18.17
CA ASP A 200 22.24 10.98 18.11
C ASP A 200 22.47 10.38 16.73
N VAL A 201 22.17 11.12 15.65
CA VAL A 201 22.45 10.69 14.28
C VAL A 201 23.94 10.44 14.07
N LYS A 202 24.82 11.35 14.51
CA LYS A 202 26.28 11.19 14.44
C LYS A 202 26.75 9.97 15.26
N THR A 203 26.17 9.76 16.42
CA THR A 203 26.49 8.61 17.28
C THR A 203 26.04 7.30 16.62
N ASN A 204 24.81 7.24 16.08
CA ASN A 204 24.29 6.08 15.38
C ASN A 204 25.17 5.73 14.17
N TYR A 205 25.49 6.71 13.33
CA TYR A 205 26.37 6.52 12.18
C TYR A 205 27.76 5.99 12.61
N ASN A 206 28.42 6.61 13.57
CA ASN A 206 29.76 6.18 14.03
C ASN A 206 29.76 4.79 14.68
N THR A 207 28.64 4.38 15.28
CA THR A 207 28.52 3.08 15.96
C THR A 207 28.22 1.95 14.98
N TYR A 208 27.33 2.17 14.03
CA TYR A 208 26.80 1.10 13.19
C TYR A 208 27.32 1.11 11.75
N PHE A 209 27.78 2.26 11.23
CA PHE A 209 28.34 2.34 9.88
C PHE A 209 29.84 1.98 9.90
N VAL A 210 30.13 0.68 10.08
CA VAL A 210 31.47 0.16 10.31
C VAL A 210 31.83 -0.99 9.38
N PRO A 211 33.13 -1.18 9.01
CA PRO A 211 33.53 -2.09 7.94
C PRO A 211 33.49 -3.58 8.29
N SER A 212 33.52 -3.96 9.57
CA SER A 212 33.73 -5.37 9.96
C SER A 212 32.62 -6.31 9.52
N ASN A 213 31.36 -5.80 9.41
CA ASN A 213 30.20 -6.54 8.90
C ASN A 213 29.77 -6.05 7.52
N ALA A 214 30.63 -5.29 6.83
CA ALA A 214 30.32 -4.70 5.54
C ALA A 214 30.74 -5.61 4.38
N TYR A 215 29.92 -5.63 3.35
CA TYR A 215 30.13 -6.30 2.08
C TYR A 215 29.98 -5.29 0.96
N LEU A 216 31.01 -5.13 0.12
CA LEU A 216 30.94 -4.35 -1.11
C LEU A 216 30.84 -5.30 -2.30
N ILE A 217 29.73 -5.22 -3.00
CA ILE A 217 29.46 -6.01 -4.20
C ILE A 217 29.64 -5.13 -5.42
N ILE A 218 30.40 -5.58 -6.40
CA ILE A 218 30.70 -4.86 -7.65
C ILE A 218 30.35 -5.78 -8.80
N VAL A 219 29.43 -5.34 -9.66
CA VAL A 219 28.94 -6.14 -10.80
C VAL A 219 28.92 -5.30 -12.05
N GLY A 220 29.52 -5.79 -13.12
CA GLY A 220 29.41 -5.15 -14.43
C GLY A 220 30.72 -5.17 -15.23
N ASP A 221 30.82 -4.24 -16.16
CA ASP A 221 31.96 -4.10 -17.07
C ASP A 221 33.14 -3.43 -16.35
N VAL A 222 33.83 -4.25 -15.57
CA VAL A 222 35.00 -3.88 -14.76
C VAL A 222 36.05 -4.97 -14.85
N LYS A 223 37.32 -4.61 -14.57
CA LYS A 223 38.42 -5.56 -14.45
C LYS A 223 38.83 -5.69 -12.99
N PHE A 224 38.91 -6.89 -12.49
CA PHE A 224 39.20 -7.18 -11.06
C PHE A 224 40.44 -6.45 -10.53
N LYS A 225 41.57 -6.50 -11.25
CA LYS A 225 42.82 -5.85 -10.79
C LYS A 225 42.69 -4.34 -10.62
N GLU A 226 41.97 -3.68 -11.52
CA GLU A 226 41.71 -2.23 -11.50
C GLU A 226 40.73 -1.91 -10.37
N THR A 227 39.64 -2.68 -10.30
CA THR A 227 38.60 -2.56 -9.28
C THR A 227 39.19 -2.70 -7.87
N LYS A 228 40.07 -3.70 -7.65
CA LYS A 228 40.73 -3.90 -6.37
C LYS A 228 41.54 -2.66 -5.95
N LYS A 229 42.32 -2.07 -6.84
CA LYS A 229 43.07 -0.84 -6.57
C LYS A 229 42.15 0.35 -6.22
N MET A 230 41.01 0.51 -6.94
CA MET A 230 40.07 1.57 -6.64
C MET A 230 39.40 1.38 -5.26
N VAL A 231 39.02 0.16 -4.92
CA VAL A 231 38.42 -0.16 -3.62
C VAL A 231 39.45 0.06 -2.49
N GLU A 232 40.70 -0.39 -2.66
CA GLU A 232 41.77 -0.14 -1.71
C GLU A 232 42.02 1.37 -1.49
N LYS A 233 41.97 2.16 -2.58
CA LYS A 233 42.14 3.62 -2.53
C LYS A 233 41.01 4.31 -1.78
N PHE A 234 39.74 3.97 -2.08
CA PHE A 234 38.58 4.73 -1.60
C PHE A 234 38.04 4.23 -0.26
N PHE A 235 38.19 2.94 0.05
CA PHE A 235 37.68 2.33 1.30
C PHE A 235 38.79 1.91 2.27
N GLY A 236 40.04 1.95 1.86
CA GLY A 236 41.16 1.49 2.72
C GLY A 236 41.37 2.31 3.99
N SER A 237 40.99 3.59 3.97
CA SER A 237 41.07 4.47 5.13
C SER A 237 39.88 4.35 6.09
N TRP A 238 38.82 3.58 5.73
CA TRP A 238 37.68 3.37 6.61
C TRP A 238 38.12 2.70 7.90
N LYS A 239 37.94 3.39 9.02
CA LYS A 239 38.46 2.95 10.32
C LYS A 239 37.83 1.63 10.74
N ARG A 240 38.67 0.64 11.05
CA ARG A 240 38.22 -0.66 11.54
C ARG A 240 37.45 -0.49 12.85
N ALA A 241 36.22 -1.00 12.90
CA ALA A 241 35.38 -1.06 14.08
C ALA A 241 34.38 -2.19 13.93
N ILE A 242 33.76 -2.62 15.03
CA ILE A 242 32.76 -3.69 15.10
C ILE A 242 31.51 -3.06 15.68
N ALA A 243 30.36 -3.25 14.99
CA ALA A 243 29.06 -2.84 15.52
C ALA A 243 28.70 -3.68 16.75
N PRO A 244 28.09 -3.07 17.78
CA PRO A 244 27.62 -3.83 18.94
C PRO A 244 26.49 -4.79 18.55
N SER A 245 26.49 -5.96 19.19
CA SER A 245 25.35 -6.90 19.13
C SER A 245 24.52 -6.73 20.39
N ILE A 246 23.21 -6.57 20.22
CA ILE A 246 22.26 -6.37 21.31
C ILE A 246 21.32 -7.57 21.33
N SER A 247 21.20 -8.22 22.50
CA SER A 247 20.23 -9.30 22.69
C SER A 247 18.83 -8.73 22.96
N TYR A 248 17.83 -9.35 22.40
CA TYR A 248 16.40 -9.07 22.64
C TYR A 248 15.64 -10.38 22.80
N SER A 249 14.47 -10.31 23.41
CA SER A 249 13.64 -11.49 23.64
C SER A 249 13.03 -11.98 22.33
N ASP A 250 13.03 -13.29 22.12
CA ASP A 250 12.32 -13.89 20.99
C ASP A 250 10.81 -13.67 21.13
N PRO A 251 10.14 -13.17 20.09
CA PRO A 251 8.69 -13.02 20.10
C PRO A 251 8.01 -14.39 20.10
N LYS A 252 6.81 -14.43 20.67
CA LYS A 252 6.04 -15.67 20.81
C LYS A 252 4.69 -15.53 20.11
N ASP A 253 4.25 -16.62 19.51
CA ASP A 253 2.88 -16.75 19.01
C ASP A 253 1.86 -16.68 20.14
N VAL A 254 0.63 -16.36 19.77
CA VAL A 254 -0.52 -16.44 20.67
C VAL A 254 -0.85 -17.90 20.97
N GLN A 255 -1.47 -18.16 22.14
CA GLN A 255 -1.85 -19.52 22.54
C GLN A 255 -3.06 -20.06 21.76
N TYR A 256 -3.88 -19.18 21.21
CA TYR A 256 -5.06 -19.49 20.40
C TYR A 256 -5.26 -18.41 19.35
N THR A 257 -5.95 -18.78 18.26
CA THR A 257 -6.27 -17.82 17.19
C THR A 257 -7.17 -16.71 17.74
N GLN A 258 -6.76 -15.47 17.52
CA GLN A 258 -7.45 -14.26 17.97
C GLN A 258 -7.47 -13.19 16.89
N ILE A 259 -8.54 -12.40 16.88
CA ILE A 259 -8.65 -11.22 16.04
C ILE A 259 -8.15 -10.02 16.85
N ASN A 260 -7.22 -9.28 16.28
CA ASN A 260 -6.70 -8.02 16.82
C ASN A 260 -7.22 -6.90 15.91
N PHE A 261 -8.24 -6.20 16.38
CA PHE A 261 -8.93 -5.20 15.58
C PHE A 261 -8.49 -3.78 15.93
N VAL A 262 -8.25 -2.97 14.90
CA VAL A 262 -7.96 -1.53 15.00
C VAL A 262 -9.01 -0.76 14.25
N ASP A 263 -9.67 0.16 14.92
CA ASP A 263 -10.70 1.02 14.31
C ASP A 263 -10.06 2.18 13.54
N MET A 264 -10.46 2.26 12.28
CA MET A 264 -10.22 3.41 11.41
C MET A 264 -11.56 3.88 10.85
N PRO A 265 -12.24 4.85 11.50
CA PRO A 265 -13.63 5.20 11.19
C PRO A 265 -13.90 5.62 9.73
N ASN A 266 -12.86 6.09 9.04
CA ASN A 266 -12.95 6.52 7.64
C ASN A 266 -12.51 5.44 6.63
N ALA A 267 -12.18 4.24 7.10
CA ALA A 267 -11.75 3.16 6.22
C ALA A 267 -12.92 2.69 5.34
N VAL A 268 -12.73 2.72 4.02
CA VAL A 268 -13.69 2.15 3.05
C VAL A 268 -13.40 0.68 2.77
N GLN A 269 -12.19 0.24 3.08
CA GLN A 269 -11.72 -1.14 2.97
C GLN A 269 -11.00 -1.54 4.25
N SER A 270 -11.04 -2.83 4.56
CA SER A 270 -10.25 -3.42 5.66
C SER A 270 -8.96 -4.01 5.11
N GLU A 271 -7.88 -3.78 5.85
CA GLU A 271 -6.65 -4.59 5.73
C GLU A 271 -6.79 -5.80 6.65
N VAL A 272 -6.53 -7.00 6.12
CA VAL A 272 -6.57 -8.26 6.83
C VAL A 272 -5.23 -8.96 6.73
N ALA A 273 -4.62 -9.28 7.85
CA ALA A 273 -3.38 -10.05 7.92
C ALA A 273 -3.53 -11.22 8.90
N VAL A 274 -3.27 -12.44 8.44
CA VAL A 274 -3.13 -13.62 9.31
C VAL A 274 -1.65 -13.91 9.42
N ILE A 275 -1.12 -13.93 10.64
CA ILE A 275 0.33 -14.00 10.88
C ILE A 275 0.66 -14.93 12.05
N ASN A 276 1.79 -15.65 11.91
CA ASN A 276 2.44 -16.37 12.99
C ASN A 276 3.97 -16.31 12.84
N ILE A 277 4.68 -16.51 13.94
CA ILE A 277 6.13 -16.69 13.94
C ILE A 277 6.44 -18.06 13.34
N SER A 278 7.39 -18.16 12.44
CA SER A 278 7.77 -19.40 11.79
C SER A 278 9.11 -19.96 12.25
N ASN A 279 10.02 -19.10 12.69
CA ASN A 279 11.40 -19.44 13.05
C ASN A 279 12.13 -20.27 11.96
N LEU A 280 11.70 -20.17 10.72
CA LEU A 280 12.29 -20.88 9.59
C LEU A 280 13.63 -20.24 9.22
N LYS A 281 14.67 -21.06 9.12
CA LYS A 281 15.99 -20.64 8.59
C LYS A 281 16.19 -21.19 7.19
N MET A 282 16.98 -20.52 6.37
CA MET A 282 17.33 -21.01 5.04
C MET A 282 18.13 -22.32 5.09
N THR A 283 18.80 -22.59 6.24
CA THR A 283 19.55 -23.84 6.50
C THR A 283 18.69 -25.01 6.94
N ASP A 284 17.39 -24.77 7.25
CA ASP A 284 16.51 -25.83 7.74
C ASP A 284 16.17 -26.84 6.64
N PRO A 285 16.06 -28.12 6.97
CA PRO A 285 15.67 -29.16 6.00
C PRO A 285 14.29 -28.90 5.37
N ASP A 286 13.42 -28.19 6.09
CA ASP A 286 12.05 -27.86 5.66
C ASP A 286 12.00 -26.70 4.65
N TYR A 287 13.08 -25.92 4.51
CA TYR A 287 13.08 -24.65 3.78
C TYR A 287 12.46 -24.74 2.38
N PHE A 288 12.93 -25.68 1.56
CA PHE A 288 12.44 -25.81 0.18
C PHE A 288 10.98 -26.32 0.10
N ALA A 289 10.61 -27.22 1.01
CA ALA A 289 9.22 -27.68 1.11
C ALA A 289 8.28 -26.53 1.52
N VAL A 290 8.70 -25.68 2.46
CA VAL A 290 7.94 -24.51 2.89
C VAL A 290 7.78 -23.50 1.77
N LEU A 291 8.82 -23.25 0.97
CA LEU A 291 8.72 -22.36 -0.19
C LEU A 291 7.64 -22.83 -1.19
N ILE A 292 7.62 -24.14 -1.50
CA ILE A 292 6.64 -24.71 -2.41
C ILE A 292 5.24 -24.70 -1.78
N ALA A 293 5.10 -25.04 -0.52
CA ALA A 293 3.82 -24.98 0.19
C ALA A 293 3.24 -23.56 0.22
N ASN A 294 4.08 -22.56 0.50
CA ASN A 294 3.66 -21.17 0.46
C ASN A 294 3.26 -20.73 -0.96
N GLN A 295 3.97 -21.17 -1.99
CA GLN A 295 3.64 -20.86 -3.38
C GLN A 295 2.23 -21.37 -3.75
N ILE A 296 1.86 -22.56 -3.26
CA ILE A 296 0.53 -23.15 -3.45
C ILE A 296 -0.52 -22.38 -2.64
N LEU A 297 -0.22 -22.03 -1.40
CA LEU A 297 -1.18 -21.41 -0.50
C LEU A 297 -1.53 -19.97 -0.92
N GLY A 298 -0.53 -19.12 -1.14
CA GLY A 298 -0.74 -17.70 -1.41
C GLY A 298 0.41 -16.99 -2.13
N GLY A 299 1.49 -17.70 -2.49
CA GLY A 299 2.68 -17.12 -3.11
C GLY A 299 2.56 -16.83 -4.62
N ASP A 300 1.54 -17.35 -5.28
CA ASP A 300 1.33 -17.23 -6.72
C ASP A 300 -0.06 -16.65 -7.06
N PHE A 301 -0.23 -16.23 -8.31
CA PHE A 301 -1.54 -15.78 -8.80
C PHE A 301 -2.58 -16.91 -8.72
N ASN A 302 -2.21 -18.13 -9.10
CA ASN A 302 -3.08 -19.31 -9.07
C ASN A 302 -3.10 -20.03 -7.70
N SER A 303 -2.65 -19.37 -6.64
CA SER A 303 -2.64 -19.92 -5.29
C SER A 303 -4.05 -20.02 -4.68
N TYR A 304 -4.20 -20.89 -3.69
CA TYR A 304 -5.49 -21.17 -3.06
C TYR A 304 -6.19 -19.91 -2.57
N ILE A 305 -5.52 -19.09 -1.78
CA ILE A 305 -6.11 -17.85 -1.22
C ILE A 305 -6.51 -16.87 -2.31
N ASN A 306 -5.65 -16.66 -3.31
CA ASN A 306 -5.94 -15.69 -4.38
C ASN A 306 -7.10 -16.18 -5.28
N MET A 307 -7.11 -17.44 -5.66
CA MET A 307 -8.20 -18.01 -6.46
C MET A 307 -9.53 -18.00 -5.71
N ASN A 308 -9.52 -18.19 -4.39
CA ASN A 308 -10.71 -18.10 -3.57
C ASN A 308 -11.20 -16.66 -3.46
N LEU A 309 -10.39 -15.75 -2.89
CA LEU A 309 -10.85 -14.40 -2.53
C LEU A 309 -11.01 -13.48 -3.75
N ARG A 310 -10.15 -13.60 -4.75
CA ARG A 310 -10.17 -12.75 -5.93
C ARG A 310 -11.07 -13.31 -7.03
N GLU A 311 -10.80 -14.56 -7.48
CA GLU A 311 -11.46 -15.10 -8.67
C GLU A 311 -12.86 -15.65 -8.33
N ALA A 312 -13.02 -16.43 -7.26
CA ALA A 312 -14.32 -17.01 -6.92
C ALA A 312 -15.27 -15.98 -6.27
N HIS A 313 -14.76 -15.13 -5.38
CA HIS A 313 -15.60 -14.18 -4.63
C HIS A 313 -15.55 -12.74 -5.12
N GLY A 314 -14.49 -12.31 -5.81
CA GLY A 314 -14.33 -10.91 -6.26
C GLY A 314 -14.26 -9.90 -5.11
N TRP A 315 -13.72 -10.30 -3.95
CA TRP A 315 -13.67 -9.45 -2.76
C TRP A 315 -12.43 -8.56 -2.70
N THR A 316 -11.39 -8.93 -3.44
CA THR A 316 -10.09 -8.25 -3.45
C THR A 316 -9.49 -8.16 -4.85
N TYR A 317 -8.54 -7.25 -5.04
CA TYR A 317 -7.65 -7.23 -6.22
C TYR A 317 -6.51 -8.26 -6.11
N GLY A 318 -6.24 -8.79 -4.93
CA GLY A 318 -5.26 -9.83 -4.71
C GLY A 318 -5.12 -10.21 -3.24
N ALA A 319 -4.87 -11.49 -3.01
CA ALA A 319 -4.55 -12.02 -1.71
C ALA A 319 -3.24 -12.81 -1.82
N ARG A 320 -2.35 -12.64 -0.89
CA ARG A 320 -1.00 -13.21 -0.93
C ARG A 320 -0.60 -13.80 0.40
N SER A 321 0.22 -14.86 0.35
CA SER A 321 0.99 -15.27 1.51
C SER A 321 2.49 -15.19 1.24
N SER A 322 3.26 -14.97 2.29
CA SER A 322 4.70 -14.94 2.26
C SER A 322 5.29 -15.59 3.50
N ILE A 323 6.39 -16.27 3.29
CA ILE A 323 7.26 -16.80 4.33
C ILE A 323 8.70 -16.71 3.83
N SER A 324 9.59 -16.27 4.68
CA SER A 324 11.02 -16.20 4.35
C SER A 324 11.81 -16.92 5.43
N GLY A 325 12.89 -17.58 5.03
CA GLY A 325 13.88 -18.08 5.98
C GLY A 325 14.86 -16.96 6.35
N ASP A 326 15.10 -16.79 7.63
CA ASP A 326 16.11 -15.85 8.14
C ASP A 326 16.86 -16.46 9.32
N LYS A 327 18.16 -16.15 9.45
CA LYS A 327 19.00 -16.65 10.54
C LYS A 327 18.58 -16.17 11.92
N ARG A 328 17.85 -15.04 12.01
CA ARG A 328 17.43 -14.40 13.26
C ARG A 328 15.98 -14.72 13.57
N ILE A 329 15.06 -14.17 12.80
CA ILE A 329 13.62 -14.36 12.99
C ILE A 329 12.89 -14.38 11.65
N SER A 330 11.92 -15.23 11.54
CA SER A 330 11.02 -15.28 10.39
C SER A 330 9.56 -15.44 10.81
N SER A 331 8.66 -14.97 9.96
CA SER A 331 7.22 -15.11 10.15
C SER A 331 6.55 -15.56 8.86
N PHE A 332 5.43 -16.25 9.00
CA PHE A 332 4.46 -16.45 7.93
C PHE A 332 3.42 -15.35 8.00
N LYS A 333 3.03 -14.81 6.86
CA LYS A 333 2.01 -13.77 6.76
C LYS A 333 1.13 -13.98 5.52
N ALA A 334 -0.19 -14.02 5.70
CA ALA A 334 -1.18 -13.97 4.63
C ALA A 334 -1.93 -12.65 4.70
N THR A 335 -2.00 -11.90 3.61
CA THR A 335 -2.54 -10.52 3.59
C THR A 335 -3.48 -10.30 2.43
N THR A 336 -4.50 -9.49 2.66
CA THR A 336 -5.40 -9.00 1.62
C THR A 336 -6.08 -7.70 2.06
N GLN A 337 -6.54 -6.93 1.08
CA GLN A 337 -7.39 -5.76 1.28
C GLN A 337 -8.76 -6.06 0.70
N VAL A 338 -9.82 -5.86 1.51
CA VAL A 338 -11.19 -6.18 1.12
C VAL A 338 -12.18 -5.08 1.53
N ARG A 339 -13.35 -5.05 0.92
CA ARG A 339 -14.43 -4.18 1.39
C ARG A 339 -14.83 -4.55 2.83
N ASN A 340 -15.13 -3.55 3.66
CA ASN A 340 -15.51 -3.75 5.06
C ASN A 340 -16.62 -4.81 5.22
N ALA A 341 -17.62 -4.80 4.35
CA ALA A 341 -18.78 -5.69 4.42
C ALA A 341 -18.49 -7.20 4.22
N VAL A 342 -17.30 -7.58 3.77
CA VAL A 342 -16.90 -8.97 3.55
C VAL A 342 -15.69 -9.39 4.37
N THR A 343 -15.32 -8.58 5.36
CA THR A 343 -14.12 -8.81 6.19
C THR A 343 -14.22 -10.08 7.03
N ASP A 344 -15.37 -10.34 7.65
CA ASP A 344 -15.64 -11.57 8.41
C ASP A 344 -15.57 -12.82 7.52
N SER A 345 -16.23 -12.78 6.38
CA SER A 345 -16.20 -13.84 5.38
C SER A 345 -14.79 -14.11 4.83
N THR A 346 -14.00 -13.04 4.66
CA THR A 346 -12.60 -13.13 4.25
C THR A 346 -11.76 -13.92 5.26
N VAL A 347 -11.94 -13.65 6.55
CA VAL A 347 -11.27 -14.43 7.62
C VAL A 347 -11.63 -15.91 7.53
N VAL A 348 -12.92 -16.23 7.36
CA VAL A 348 -13.40 -17.61 7.22
C VAL A 348 -12.76 -18.31 6.03
N GLU A 349 -12.76 -17.67 4.86
CA GLU A 349 -12.22 -18.27 3.65
C GLU A 349 -10.69 -18.44 3.68
N ILE A 350 -9.93 -17.50 4.29
CA ILE A 350 -8.49 -17.67 4.51
C ILE A 350 -8.24 -18.94 5.35
N PHE A 351 -8.95 -19.10 6.47
CA PHE A 351 -8.78 -20.28 7.33
C PHE A 351 -9.27 -21.58 6.68
N LYS A 352 -10.22 -21.53 5.77
CA LYS A 352 -10.64 -22.66 4.96
C LYS A 352 -9.50 -23.15 4.06
N GLU A 353 -8.78 -22.23 3.40
CA GLU A 353 -7.62 -22.61 2.58
C GLU A 353 -6.44 -23.09 3.44
N PHE A 354 -6.24 -22.53 4.64
CA PHE A 354 -5.26 -23.05 5.60
C PHE A 354 -5.60 -24.50 6.01
N LYS A 355 -6.84 -24.76 6.34
CA LYS A 355 -7.30 -26.12 6.70
C LYS A 355 -7.15 -27.09 5.53
N LYS A 356 -7.47 -26.65 4.31
CA LYS A 356 -7.33 -27.46 3.11
C LYS A 356 -5.89 -27.92 2.88
N ILE A 357 -4.91 -27.02 2.84
CA ILE A 357 -3.51 -27.38 2.60
C ILE A 357 -2.90 -28.20 3.74
N ARG A 358 -3.46 -28.10 4.96
CA ARG A 358 -3.05 -28.86 6.16
C ARG A 358 -3.70 -30.22 6.28
N ALA A 359 -4.84 -30.46 5.61
CA ALA A 359 -5.59 -31.70 5.69
C ALA A 359 -5.42 -32.61 4.46
N GLU A 360 -5.24 -32.01 3.29
CA GLU A 360 -5.26 -32.69 2.01
C GLU A 360 -3.90 -32.63 1.33
N LYS A 361 -3.47 -33.76 0.74
CA LYS A 361 -2.31 -33.74 -0.15
C LYS A 361 -2.66 -32.97 -1.43
N VAL A 362 -1.77 -32.11 -1.85
CA VAL A 362 -1.86 -31.43 -3.14
C VAL A 362 -1.76 -32.47 -4.26
N THR A 363 -2.43 -32.25 -5.38
CA THR A 363 -2.35 -33.13 -6.55
C THR A 363 -0.95 -33.12 -7.16
N ASP A 364 -0.54 -34.24 -7.74
CA ASP A 364 0.77 -34.33 -8.41
C ASP A 364 0.89 -33.34 -9.56
N GLU A 365 -0.20 -33.08 -10.27
CA GLU A 365 -0.25 -32.08 -11.34
C GLU A 365 0.01 -30.65 -10.80
N MET A 366 -0.68 -30.25 -9.74
CA MET A 366 -0.48 -28.93 -9.09
C MET A 366 0.96 -28.79 -8.60
N LEU A 367 1.48 -29.81 -7.92
CA LEU A 367 2.84 -29.81 -7.42
C LEU A 367 3.86 -29.68 -8.55
N ALA A 368 3.68 -30.43 -9.64
CA ALA A 368 4.53 -30.37 -10.82
C ALA A 368 4.52 -28.98 -11.46
N ASN A 369 3.32 -28.37 -11.63
CA ASN A 369 3.16 -27.04 -12.20
C ASN A 369 3.83 -25.95 -11.34
N VAL A 370 3.64 -26.00 -10.02
CA VAL A 370 4.25 -25.04 -9.10
C VAL A 370 5.78 -25.16 -9.10
N LYS A 371 6.32 -26.38 -9.06
CA LYS A 371 7.77 -26.62 -9.17
C LYS A 371 8.33 -26.11 -10.48
N ALA A 372 7.68 -26.41 -11.62
CA ALA A 372 8.11 -25.96 -12.94
C ALA A 372 8.14 -24.40 -13.02
N GLY A 373 7.11 -23.73 -12.55
CA GLY A 373 7.06 -22.29 -12.48
C GLY A 373 8.16 -21.70 -11.58
N TYR A 374 8.40 -22.30 -10.43
CA TYR A 374 9.43 -21.88 -9.48
C TYR A 374 10.84 -22.02 -10.08
N ILE A 375 11.14 -23.18 -10.68
CA ILE A 375 12.41 -23.46 -11.36
C ILE A 375 12.60 -22.52 -12.55
N GLY A 376 11.57 -22.29 -13.36
CA GLY A 376 11.63 -21.38 -14.50
C GLY A 376 11.99 -19.96 -14.07
N ARG A 377 11.37 -19.43 -13.01
CA ARG A 377 11.74 -18.11 -12.45
C ARG A 377 13.17 -18.09 -11.92
N PHE A 378 13.61 -19.11 -11.23
CA PHE A 378 14.98 -19.23 -10.74
C PHE A 378 16.00 -19.21 -11.89
N VAL A 379 15.78 -19.99 -12.94
CA VAL A 379 16.65 -20.03 -14.13
C VAL A 379 16.75 -18.66 -14.79
N MET A 380 15.62 -17.97 -15.00
CA MET A 380 15.64 -16.63 -15.59
C MET A 380 16.38 -15.59 -14.71
N GLN A 381 16.29 -15.74 -13.39
CA GLN A 381 16.95 -14.82 -12.46
C GLN A 381 18.47 -14.97 -12.43
N ILE A 382 18.99 -16.19 -12.51
CA ILE A 382 20.45 -16.41 -12.45
C ILE A 382 21.20 -15.95 -13.69
N GLU A 383 20.51 -15.66 -14.79
CA GLU A 383 21.13 -15.02 -15.96
C GLU A 383 21.57 -13.57 -15.66
N LYS A 384 21.04 -12.95 -14.60
CA LYS A 384 21.41 -11.62 -14.17
C LYS A 384 22.63 -11.67 -13.25
N PRO A 385 23.74 -11.02 -13.60
CA PRO A 385 24.96 -11.04 -12.76
C PRO A 385 24.73 -10.51 -11.35
N GLN A 386 23.80 -9.56 -11.17
CA GLN A 386 23.41 -9.02 -9.87
C GLN A 386 22.79 -10.09 -8.96
N THR A 387 21.99 -11.01 -9.54
CA THR A 387 21.42 -12.14 -8.79
C THR A 387 22.50 -13.09 -8.28
N VAL A 388 23.47 -13.40 -9.12
CA VAL A 388 24.63 -14.24 -8.74
C VAL A 388 25.40 -13.61 -7.57
N ALA A 389 25.65 -12.32 -7.66
CA ALA A 389 26.31 -11.57 -6.60
C ALA A 389 25.46 -11.53 -5.30
N GLY A 390 24.15 -11.35 -5.43
CA GLY A 390 23.22 -11.40 -4.29
C GLY A 390 23.19 -12.80 -3.63
N TYR A 391 23.28 -13.86 -4.41
CA TYR A 391 23.37 -15.23 -3.86
C TYR A 391 24.68 -15.45 -3.10
N ALA A 392 25.78 -14.97 -3.61
CA ALA A 392 27.05 -15.04 -2.91
C ALA A 392 27.02 -14.27 -1.58
N LEU A 393 26.42 -13.06 -1.57
CA LEU A 393 26.20 -12.33 -0.32
C LEU A 393 25.33 -13.13 0.65
N ARG A 394 24.21 -13.69 0.18
CA ARG A 394 23.28 -14.45 1.02
C ARG A 394 23.91 -15.72 1.61
N ILE A 395 24.79 -16.38 0.85
CA ILE A 395 25.59 -17.51 1.37
C ILE A 395 26.38 -17.05 2.62
N GLN A 396 27.01 -15.88 2.58
CA GLN A 396 27.78 -15.36 3.71
C GLN A 396 26.88 -14.89 4.86
N THR A 397 25.87 -14.07 4.56
CA THR A 397 25.03 -13.41 5.58
C THR A 397 24.06 -14.38 6.27
N GLN A 398 23.63 -15.45 5.59
CA GLN A 398 22.74 -16.49 6.16
C GLN A 398 23.50 -17.77 6.55
N SER A 399 24.84 -17.77 6.46
CA SER A 399 25.67 -18.92 6.78
C SER A 399 25.29 -20.20 6.02
N LEU A 400 24.98 -20.07 4.72
CA LEU A 400 24.56 -21.19 3.88
C LEU A 400 25.76 -22.02 3.41
N PRO A 401 25.54 -23.31 3.08
CA PRO A 401 26.54 -24.11 2.36
C PRO A 401 26.94 -23.42 1.04
N ALA A 402 28.22 -23.55 0.67
CA ALA A 402 28.75 -22.88 -0.53
C ALA A 402 28.05 -23.31 -1.84
N ASP A 403 27.50 -24.53 -1.86
CA ASP A 403 26.79 -25.14 -2.98
C ASP A 403 25.26 -25.02 -2.88
N PHE A 404 24.75 -24.20 -1.95
CA PHE A 404 23.32 -24.06 -1.69
C PHE A 404 22.50 -23.77 -2.97
N TYR A 405 22.94 -22.81 -3.75
CA TYR A 405 22.25 -22.43 -4.99
C TYR A 405 22.58 -23.36 -6.17
N GLU A 406 23.69 -24.06 -6.16
CA GLU A 406 23.98 -25.13 -7.13
C GLU A 406 23.00 -26.30 -6.98
N ASN A 407 22.62 -26.63 -5.75
CA ASN A 407 21.65 -27.67 -5.42
C ASN A 407 20.19 -27.19 -5.40
N TYR A 408 19.93 -25.91 -5.68
CA TYR A 408 18.60 -25.31 -5.48
C TYR A 408 17.51 -26.02 -6.29
N ILE A 409 17.73 -26.25 -7.59
CA ILE A 409 16.77 -26.95 -8.46
C ILE A 409 16.56 -28.40 -8.00
N LYS A 410 17.62 -29.10 -7.64
CA LYS A 410 17.54 -30.46 -7.11
C LYS A 410 16.66 -30.51 -5.86
N ASN A 411 16.86 -29.60 -4.92
CA ASN A 411 16.12 -29.53 -3.68
C ASN A 411 14.63 -29.19 -3.90
N ILE A 412 14.32 -28.21 -4.78
CA ILE A 412 12.95 -27.91 -5.18
C ILE A 412 12.28 -29.14 -5.84
N SER A 413 12.99 -29.82 -6.75
CA SER A 413 12.47 -30.98 -7.47
C SER A 413 12.17 -32.17 -6.53
N ALA A 414 12.94 -32.31 -5.48
CA ALA A 414 12.80 -33.40 -4.49
C ALA A 414 11.56 -33.25 -3.57
N VAL A 415 10.97 -32.05 -3.45
CA VAL A 415 9.79 -31.84 -2.58
C VAL A 415 8.62 -32.73 -3.01
N THR A 416 8.02 -33.40 -2.09
CA THR A 416 6.85 -34.29 -2.31
C THR A 416 5.55 -33.66 -1.83
N ALA A 417 4.40 -34.17 -2.25
CA ALA A 417 3.10 -33.77 -1.72
C ALA A 417 2.96 -34.04 -0.21
N GLN A 418 3.64 -35.09 0.29
CA GLN A 418 3.72 -35.38 1.72
C GLN A 418 4.54 -34.31 2.48
N ASP A 419 5.63 -33.81 1.89
CA ASP A 419 6.40 -32.71 2.49
C ASP A 419 5.57 -31.44 2.56
N VAL A 420 4.83 -31.10 1.50
CA VAL A 420 3.91 -29.94 1.50
C VAL A 420 2.90 -30.05 2.64
N LEU A 421 2.24 -31.20 2.80
CA LEU A 421 1.29 -31.44 3.88
C LEU A 421 1.94 -31.31 5.27
N ARG A 422 3.12 -31.89 5.44
CA ARG A 422 3.87 -31.85 6.71
C ARG A 422 4.27 -30.45 7.09
N VAL A 423 4.86 -29.69 6.17
CA VAL A 423 5.32 -28.32 6.47
C VAL A 423 4.14 -27.34 6.59
N ALA A 424 3.04 -27.55 5.88
CA ALA A 424 1.84 -26.75 6.05
C ALA A 424 1.29 -26.85 7.48
N ASN A 425 1.29 -28.06 8.05
CA ASN A 425 0.88 -28.27 9.45
C ASN A 425 1.84 -27.61 10.45
N LYS A 426 3.13 -27.55 10.14
CA LYS A 426 4.15 -26.99 11.03
C LYS A 426 4.25 -25.47 11.00
N TYR A 427 4.06 -24.85 9.83
CA TYR A 427 4.40 -23.44 9.62
C TYR A 427 3.20 -22.52 9.32
N PHE A 428 2.06 -23.05 8.84
CA PHE A 428 0.86 -22.28 8.56
C PHE A 428 -0.17 -22.54 9.67
N LEU A 429 -0.01 -21.84 10.76
CA LEU A 429 -0.79 -22.10 11.96
C LEU A 429 -2.23 -21.59 11.78
N ALA A 430 -3.23 -22.45 12.06
CA ALA A 430 -4.64 -22.08 12.00
C ALA A 430 -5.24 -21.91 13.40
N ASP A 431 -4.64 -22.54 14.40
CA ASP A 431 -5.22 -22.65 15.73
C ASP A 431 -4.59 -21.66 16.74
N ASN A 432 -3.46 -21.04 16.38
CA ASN A 432 -2.72 -20.09 17.20
C ASN A 432 -2.09 -18.97 16.35
N SER A 433 -2.88 -18.38 15.44
CA SER A 433 -2.51 -17.22 14.62
C SER A 433 -3.07 -15.92 15.15
N ARG A 434 -2.38 -14.82 14.87
CA ARG A 434 -2.95 -13.48 15.00
C ARG A 434 -3.65 -13.11 13.70
N VAL A 435 -4.90 -12.67 13.79
CA VAL A 435 -5.62 -12.05 12.68
C VAL A 435 -5.67 -10.56 12.97
N VAL A 436 -4.81 -9.79 12.33
CA VAL A 436 -4.81 -8.32 12.49
C VAL A 436 -5.71 -7.72 11.44
N ILE A 437 -6.71 -6.96 11.88
CA ILE A 437 -7.69 -6.30 11.01
C ILE A 437 -7.70 -4.82 11.33
N VAL A 438 -7.52 -4.00 10.30
CA VAL A 438 -7.65 -2.54 10.39
C VAL A 438 -8.76 -2.11 9.45
N GLY A 439 -9.84 -1.54 9.97
CA GLY A 439 -11.01 -1.19 9.19
C GLY A 439 -12.02 -0.36 9.99
N LYS A 440 -13.17 -0.06 9.39
CA LYS A 440 -14.23 0.70 10.06
C LYS A 440 -15.02 -0.20 11.00
N ALA A 441 -14.92 0.04 12.30
CA ALA A 441 -15.52 -0.80 13.33
C ALA A 441 -17.04 -0.99 13.13
N ALA A 442 -17.78 0.07 12.82
CA ALA A 442 -19.22 0.01 12.63
C ALA A 442 -19.65 -0.99 11.54
N ASP A 443 -18.83 -1.17 10.49
CA ASP A 443 -19.14 -2.04 9.36
C ASP A 443 -18.59 -3.46 9.57
N VAL A 444 -17.53 -3.63 10.36
CA VAL A 444 -16.73 -4.85 10.44
C VAL A 444 -16.98 -5.65 11.72
N VAL A 445 -16.98 -5.00 12.88
CA VAL A 445 -17.04 -5.67 14.19
C VAL A 445 -18.28 -6.56 14.35
N PRO A 446 -19.50 -6.14 13.95
CA PRO A 446 -20.69 -7.00 14.09
C PRO A 446 -20.61 -8.33 13.36
N GLY A 447 -19.86 -8.40 12.24
CA GLY A 447 -19.58 -9.62 11.50
C GLY A 447 -18.54 -10.48 12.23
N LEU A 448 -17.43 -9.86 12.67
CA LEU A 448 -16.34 -10.55 13.36
C LEU A 448 -16.78 -11.24 14.66
N GLU A 449 -17.65 -10.61 15.44
CA GLU A 449 -18.15 -11.19 16.70
C GLU A 449 -18.98 -12.48 16.50
N LYS A 450 -19.51 -12.71 15.30
CA LYS A 450 -20.21 -13.95 14.96
C LYS A 450 -19.28 -15.14 14.70
N LEU A 451 -17.99 -14.88 14.47
CA LEU A 451 -17.03 -15.92 14.09
C LEU A 451 -16.61 -16.85 15.24
N LYS A 452 -17.01 -16.55 16.49
CA LYS A 452 -16.57 -17.27 17.69
C LYS A 452 -15.05 -17.31 17.89
N ILE A 453 -14.32 -16.35 17.29
CA ILE A 453 -12.90 -16.11 17.50
C ILE A 453 -12.82 -14.88 18.43
N PRO A 454 -12.05 -14.92 19.53
CA PRO A 454 -11.92 -13.78 20.44
C PRO A 454 -11.46 -12.52 19.69
N VAL A 455 -12.16 -11.40 19.88
CA VAL A 455 -11.83 -10.10 19.30
C VAL A 455 -11.24 -9.21 20.38
N LEU A 456 -9.98 -8.80 20.18
CA LEU A 456 -9.27 -7.87 21.05
C LEU A 456 -9.10 -6.55 20.28
N TYR A 457 -9.27 -5.44 20.98
CA TYR A 457 -9.26 -4.11 20.38
C TYR A 457 -7.96 -3.37 20.69
N PHE A 458 -7.44 -2.68 19.70
CA PHE A 458 -6.18 -1.94 19.79
C PHE A 458 -6.31 -0.58 19.12
N ASP A 459 -5.51 0.37 19.58
CA ASP A 459 -5.33 1.63 18.88
C ASP A 459 -4.37 1.47 17.68
N LYS A 460 -4.23 2.53 16.89
CA LYS A 460 -3.34 2.56 15.71
C LYS A 460 -1.84 2.38 16.02
N TYR A 461 -1.48 2.31 17.30
CA TYR A 461 -0.12 2.07 17.80
C TYR A 461 0.03 0.70 18.48
N GLY A 462 -0.98 -0.15 18.38
CA GLY A 462 -0.99 -1.49 18.98
C GLY A 462 -1.09 -1.49 20.52
N ASN A 463 -1.60 -0.43 21.14
CA ASN A 463 -1.96 -0.46 22.55
C ASN A 463 -3.37 -1.06 22.71
N PRO A 464 -3.61 -1.92 23.71
CA PRO A 464 -4.96 -2.39 24.00
C PRO A 464 -5.92 -1.22 24.29
N THR A 465 -7.14 -1.33 23.79
CA THR A 465 -8.23 -0.37 24.04
C THR A 465 -9.52 -1.11 24.34
N ASP A 466 -10.52 -0.37 24.80
CA ASP A 466 -11.88 -0.88 24.88
C ASP A 466 -12.50 -1.06 23.49
N LYS A 467 -13.58 -1.82 23.41
CA LYS A 467 -14.37 -2.00 22.20
C LYS A 467 -14.83 -0.62 21.69
N PRO A 468 -14.64 -0.29 20.41
CA PRO A 468 -15.13 0.96 19.84
C PRO A 468 -16.65 1.10 19.98
N GLU A 469 -17.11 2.27 20.37
CA GLU A 469 -18.54 2.58 20.35
C GLU A 469 -18.99 2.71 18.88
N LEU A 470 -19.79 1.75 18.42
CA LEU A 470 -20.18 1.67 17.02
C LEU A 470 -21.22 2.73 16.63
N LYS A 471 -22.17 2.96 17.53
CA LYS A 471 -23.27 3.93 17.38
C LYS A 471 -23.74 4.36 18.76
N LYS A 472 -23.99 5.66 18.91
CA LYS A 472 -24.65 6.18 20.12
C LYS A 472 -26.14 6.36 19.87
N PRO A 473 -26.97 6.14 20.90
CA PRO A 473 -28.40 6.44 20.80
C PRO A 473 -28.62 7.93 20.60
N VAL A 474 -29.65 8.27 19.88
CA VAL A 474 -30.07 9.66 19.70
C VAL A 474 -30.67 10.17 21.02
N PRO A 475 -30.31 11.37 21.51
CA PRO A 475 -30.92 11.96 22.70
C PRO A 475 -32.42 12.15 22.53
N ALA A 476 -33.17 11.98 23.62
CA ALA A 476 -34.62 12.19 23.61
C ALA A 476 -34.98 13.61 23.13
N GLY A 477 -35.97 13.72 22.24
CA GLY A 477 -36.43 14.99 21.68
C GLY A 477 -35.69 15.47 20.46
N VAL A 478 -34.59 14.84 20.03
CA VAL A 478 -33.91 15.13 18.78
C VAL A 478 -34.57 14.33 17.64
N THR A 479 -34.92 14.99 16.57
CA THR A 479 -35.57 14.40 15.39
C THR A 479 -34.79 14.69 14.13
N ALA A 480 -35.02 13.91 13.06
CA ALA A 480 -34.42 14.17 11.74
C ALA A 480 -34.66 15.62 11.29
N LYS A 481 -35.91 16.11 11.48
CA LYS A 481 -36.24 17.49 11.18
C LYS A 481 -35.41 18.50 11.96
N SER A 482 -35.28 18.33 13.28
CA SER A 482 -34.53 19.28 14.10
C SER A 482 -33.00 19.28 13.75
N VAL A 483 -32.45 18.15 13.33
CA VAL A 483 -31.06 18.06 12.85
C VAL A 483 -30.88 18.81 11.54
N ILE A 484 -31.79 18.63 10.57
CA ILE A 484 -31.76 19.33 9.28
C ILE A 484 -31.97 20.84 9.46
N ASP A 485 -32.92 21.24 10.32
CA ASP A 485 -33.18 22.65 10.63
C ASP A 485 -31.94 23.31 11.28
N ASN A 486 -31.25 22.60 12.16
CA ASN A 486 -29.98 23.06 12.74
C ASN A 486 -28.90 23.24 11.67
N TYR A 487 -28.80 22.33 10.70
CA TYR A 487 -27.87 22.52 9.57
C TYR A 487 -28.23 23.77 8.76
N ILE A 488 -29.50 23.94 8.39
CA ILE A 488 -29.97 25.13 7.66
C ILE A 488 -29.61 26.41 8.43
N LYS A 489 -29.81 26.39 9.77
CA LYS A 489 -29.45 27.50 10.65
C LYS A 489 -27.92 27.75 10.65
N ALA A 490 -27.12 26.67 10.74
CA ALA A 490 -25.65 26.74 10.79
C ALA A 490 -25.03 27.31 9.52
N ILE A 491 -25.66 27.11 8.35
CA ILE A 491 -25.17 27.59 7.06
C ILE A 491 -25.70 28.97 6.69
N GLY A 492 -26.54 29.63 7.48
CA GLY A 492 -27.02 31.01 7.22
C GLY A 492 -28.49 31.29 7.49
N GLY A 493 -29.22 30.24 7.88
CA GLY A 493 -30.65 30.30 8.19
C GLY A 493 -31.57 30.19 6.96
N GLU A 494 -32.83 29.81 7.20
CA GLU A 494 -33.81 29.47 6.13
C GLU A 494 -33.99 30.61 5.13
N LYS A 495 -34.03 31.86 5.57
CA LYS A 495 -34.22 33.03 4.69
C LYS A 495 -33.08 33.19 3.69
N ALA A 496 -31.81 33.11 4.15
CA ALA A 496 -30.66 33.24 3.28
C ALA A 496 -30.50 32.03 2.33
N VAL A 497 -30.67 30.82 2.85
CA VAL A 497 -30.58 29.59 2.07
C VAL A 497 -31.66 29.47 1.01
N SER A 498 -32.92 29.82 1.31
CA SER A 498 -34.04 29.84 0.34
C SER A 498 -33.93 30.93 -0.75
N ALA A 499 -33.15 31.97 -0.48
CA ALA A 499 -32.87 33.02 -1.44
C ALA A 499 -31.85 32.60 -2.51
N VAL A 500 -31.12 31.49 -2.31
CA VAL A 500 -30.19 30.96 -3.29
C VAL A 500 -30.93 30.30 -4.44
N LYS A 501 -30.83 30.90 -5.63
CA LYS A 501 -31.45 30.36 -6.86
C LYS A 501 -30.42 29.65 -7.74
N THR A 502 -29.18 30.08 -7.72
CA THR A 502 -28.12 29.47 -8.51
C THR A 502 -26.83 29.38 -7.71
N ILE A 503 -26.05 28.30 -7.96
CA ILE A 503 -24.68 28.13 -7.44
C ILE A 503 -23.76 27.77 -8.60
N VAL A 504 -22.62 28.43 -8.67
CA VAL A 504 -21.50 28.07 -9.52
C VAL A 504 -20.29 27.82 -8.63
N MET A 505 -19.73 26.61 -8.68
CA MET A 505 -18.53 26.22 -7.95
C MET A 505 -17.42 25.90 -8.94
N ASN A 506 -16.26 26.51 -8.77
CA ASN A 506 -15.05 26.21 -9.54
C ASN A 506 -13.94 25.77 -8.58
N GLY A 507 -13.27 24.69 -8.91
CA GLY A 507 -12.21 24.13 -8.10
C GLY A 507 -11.22 23.34 -8.93
N THR A 508 -10.27 22.71 -8.25
CA THR A 508 -9.27 21.83 -8.85
C THR A 508 -9.14 20.55 -8.06
N THR A 509 -8.77 19.48 -8.75
CA THR A 509 -8.43 18.21 -8.14
C THR A 509 -7.23 17.58 -8.84
N THR A 510 -6.55 16.67 -8.18
CA THR A 510 -5.46 15.88 -8.77
C THR A 510 -5.82 14.41 -8.76
N ILE A 511 -5.53 13.70 -9.83
CA ILE A 511 -5.61 12.25 -9.88
C ILE A 511 -4.23 11.67 -10.19
N PRO A 512 -3.86 10.49 -9.61
CA PRO A 512 -2.49 9.97 -9.69
C PRO A 512 -1.93 9.82 -11.11
N GLN A 513 -2.79 9.62 -12.12
CA GLN A 513 -2.39 9.38 -13.51
C GLN A 513 -2.45 10.64 -14.40
N ALA A 514 -2.94 11.78 -13.87
CA ALA A 514 -3.02 13.00 -14.67
C ALA A 514 -1.70 13.79 -14.61
N PRO A 515 -1.22 14.28 -15.77
CA PRO A 515 0.03 15.05 -15.84
C PRO A 515 -0.08 16.45 -15.23
N SER A 516 -1.30 16.92 -14.96
CA SER A 516 -1.59 18.23 -14.37
C SER A 516 -2.90 18.21 -13.58
N PRO A 517 -3.12 19.16 -12.66
CA PRO A 517 -4.40 19.30 -11.96
C PRO A 517 -5.57 19.44 -12.95
N LEU A 518 -6.70 18.85 -12.60
CA LEU A 518 -7.95 18.94 -13.36
C LEU A 518 -8.80 20.05 -12.81
N SER A 519 -9.49 20.79 -13.68
CA SER A 519 -10.54 21.73 -13.28
C SER A 519 -11.83 20.98 -12.99
N PHE A 520 -12.50 21.40 -11.93
CA PHE A 520 -13.80 20.88 -11.52
C PHE A 520 -14.80 22.03 -11.46
N THR A 521 -15.92 21.89 -12.18
CA THR A 521 -16.96 22.91 -12.23
C THR A 521 -18.31 22.29 -11.94
N VAL A 522 -19.07 22.90 -11.04
CA VAL A 522 -20.49 22.56 -10.76
C VAL A 522 -21.33 23.79 -10.97
N LYS A 523 -22.45 23.63 -11.69
CA LYS A 523 -23.46 24.65 -11.90
C LYS A 523 -24.82 24.08 -11.56
N ILE A 524 -25.53 24.74 -10.66
CA ILE A 524 -26.85 24.29 -10.18
C ILE A 524 -27.83 25.45 -10.28
N ASP A 525 -29.05 25.19 -10.81
CA ASP A 525 -30.17 26.10 -10.82
C ASP A 525 -31.32 25.50 -10.02
N ALA A 526 -31.97 26.28 -9.16
CA ALA A 526 -33.15 25.89 -8.37
C ALA A 526 -34.33 25.41 -9.21
N LYS A 527 -34.31 25.65 -10.53
CA LYS A 527 -35.30 25.09 -11.49
C LYS A 527 -35.05 23.64 -11.88
N GLY A 528 -34.09 22.97 -11.23
CA GLY A 528 -33.74 21.57 -11.47
C GLY A 528 -32.77 21.34 -12.62
N LYS A 529 -31.93 22.32 -12.94
CA LYS A 529 -30.83 22.16 -13.91
C LYS A 529 -29.51 21.96 -13.18
N LEU A 530 -28.67 21.05 -13.69
CA LEU A 530 -27.36 20.69 -13.12
C LEU A 530 -26.35 20.49 -14.24
N MET A 531 -25.14 21.01 -14.04
CA MET A 531 -23.97 20.66 -14.83
C MET A 531 -22.80 20.38 -13.91
N VAL A 532 -22.12 19.25 -14.12
CA VAL A 532 -20.87 18.88 -13.46
C VAL A 532 -19.85 18.57 -14.55
N GLU A 533 -18.68 19.19 -14.47
CA GLU A 533 -17.62 19.01 -15.44
C GLU A 533 -16.27 18.80 -14.78
N LEU A 534 -15.51 17.83 -15.30
CA LEU A 534 -14.12 17.59 -15.01
C LEU A 534 -13.32 17.75 -16.29
N ALA A 535 -12.35 18.68 -16.31
CA ALA A 535 -11.59 18.98 -17.53
C ALA A 535 -10.10 19.12 -17.27
N MET A 536 -9.29 18.85 -18.29
CA MET A 536 -7.83 19.06 -18.30
C MET A 536 -7.51 20.19 -19.30
N GLY A 537 -7.18 21.36 -18.78
CA GLY A 537 -7.07 22.56 -19.60
C GLY A 537 -8.41 22.87 -20.30
N THR A 538 -8.42 22.88 -21.63
CA THR A 538 -9.64 23.08 -22.44
C THR A 538 -10.36 21.80 -22.83
N MET A 539 -9.80 20.63 -22.50
CA MET A 539 -10.37 19.34 -22.86
C MET A 539 -11.30 18.83 -21.75
N SER A 540 -12.58 18.71 -22.03
CA SER A 540 -13.55 18.09 -21.13
C SER A 540 -13.35 16.56 -21.11
N LEU A 541 -13.04 16.01 -19.93
CA LEU A 541 -12.89 14.57 -19.71
C LEU A 541 -14.23 13.92 -19.42
N MET A 542 -15.06 14.60 -18.63
CA MET A 542 -16.40 14.19 -18.27
C MET A 542 -17.27 15.43 -18.07
N LYS A 543 -18.44 15.44 -18.69
CA LYS A 543 -19.47 16.46 -18.46
C LYS A 543 -20.82 15.78 -18.28
N GLN A 544 -21.46 16.02 -17.14
CA GLN A 544 -22.85 15.60 -16.87
C GLN A 544 -23.75 16.81 -16.90
N VAL A 545 -24.85 16.68 -17.60
CA VAL A 545 -25.84 17.76 -17.73
C VAL A 545 -27.27 17.22 -17.49
N LEU A 546 -28.01 17.94 -16.67
CA LEU A 546 -29.46 17.78 -16.52
C LEU A 546 -30.14 19.08 -16.93
N ASN A 547 -31.11 18.98 -17.81
CA ASN A 547 -31.96 20.09 -18.23
C ASN A 547 -33.41 19.64 -18.44
N GLU A 548 -34.24 20.49 -19.00
CA GLU A 548 -35.65 20.22 -19.23
C GLU A 548 -35.89 19.03 -20.19
N LYS A 549 -34.94 18.74 -21.10
CA LYS A 549 -35.02 17.64 -22.07
C LYS A 549 -34.57 16.28 -21.50
N GLY A 550 -34.02 16.25 -20.30
CA GLY A 550 -33.46 15.04 -19.64
C GLY A 550 -32.04 15.20 -19.19
N GLY A 551 -31.41 14.07 -18.82
CA GLY A 551 -30.03 14.00 -18.40
C GLY A 551 -29.14 13.31 -19.44
N TYR A 552 -27.88 13.76 -19.54
CA TYR A 552 -26.84 13.08 -20.31
C TYR A 552 -25.46 13.20 -19.68
N VAL A 553 -24.59 12.26 -20.01
CA VAL A 553 -23.17 12.33 -19.74
C VAL A 553 -22.38 12.37 -21.04
N MET A 554 -21.38 13.23 -21.11
CA MET A 554 -20.37 13.24 -22.15
C MET A 554 -19.05 12.75 -21.56
N GLN A 555 -18.46 11.72 -22.15
CA GLN A 555 -17.17 11.20 -21.76
C GLN A 555 -16.33 10.94 -23.00
N GLN A 556 -15.13 11.49 -23.06
CA GLN A 556 -14.24 11.39 -24.24
C GLN A 556 -14.92 11.77 -25.58
N GLY A 557 -15.79 12.78 -25.55
CA GLY A 557 -16.53 13.24 -26.73
C GLY A 557 -17.76 12.42 -27.11
N GLN A 558 -18.05 11.31 -26.42
CA GLN A 558 -19.24 10.50 -26.64
C GLN A 558 -20.35 10.90 -25.67
N ARG A 559 -21.52 11.14 -26.21
CA ARG A 559 -22.71 11.48 -25.43
C ARG A 559 -23.59 10.25 -25.21
N GLN A 560 -23.97 10.02 -23.94
CA GLN A 560 -24.90 8.99 -23.53
C GLN A 560 -26.03 9.61 -22.72
N ASN A 561 -27.30 9.28 -23.04
CA ASN A 561 -28.41 9.72 -22.24
C ASN A 561 -28.47 8.96 -20.92
N ILE A 562 -28.86 9.65 -19.87
CA ILE A 562 -29.05 9.10 -18.53
C ILE A 562 -30.52 8.77 -18.35
N GLU A 563 -30.82 7.53 -17.95
CA GLU A 563 -32.18 7.02 -17.78
C GLU A 563 -32.37 6.31 -16.43
N GLY A 564 -33.59 5.92 -16.11
CA GLY A 564 -33.90 5.10 -14.94
C GLY A 564 -33.56 5.76 -13.60
N THR A 565 -32.98 4.95 -12.69
CA THR A 565 -32.62 5.39 -11.33
C THR A 565 -31.57 6.48 -11.32
N MET A 566 -30.63 6.46 -12.25
CA MET A 566 -29.56 7.46 -12.36
C MET A 566 -30.15 8.85 -12.71
N LEU A 567 -31.15 8.91 -13.59
CA LEU A 567 -31.84 10.15 -13.92
C LEU A 567 -32.64 10.67 -12.72
N ALA A 568 -33.32 9.78 -12.00
CA ALA A 568 -34.06 10.14 -10.80
C ALA A 568 -33.15 10.71 -9.70
N ASP A 569 -32.00 10.09 -9.48
CA ASP A 569 -30.98 10.55 -8.54
C ASP A 569 -30.40 11.91 -8.92
N MET A 570 -30.16 12.11 -10.21
CA MET A 570 -29.64 13.37 -10.72
C MET A 570 -30.65 14.51 -10.56
N LYS A 571 -31.92 14.24 -10.81
CA LYS A 571 -33.04 15.19 -10.55
C LYS A 571 -33.16 15.56 -9.07
N ALA A 572 -32.98 14.60 -8.17
CA ALA A 572 -33.02 14.83 -6.73
C ALA A 572 -31.87 15.73 -6.24
N SER A 573 -30.70 15.63 -6.89
CA SER A 573 -29.49 16.43 -6.55
C SER A 573 -29.46 17.80 -7.23
N ALA A 574 -30.32 18.06 -8.21
CA ALA A 574 -30.35 19.30 -9.00
C ALA A 574 -31.05 20.45 -8.25
N THR A 575 -30.60 20.72 -7.04
CA THR A 575 -31.06 21.84 -6.22
C THR A 575 -29.89 22.41 -5.40
N PRO A 576 -29.83 23.75 -5.19
CA PRO A 576 -28.78 24.35 -4.40
C PRO A 576 -28.63 23.78 -2.99
N PHE A 577 -29.74 23.54 -2.29
CA PHE A 577 -29.77 22.97 -0.94
C PHE A 577 -30.97 22.01 -0.82
N GLU A 578 -30.70 20.72 -0.95
CA GLU A 578 -31.75 19.67 -0.85
C GLU A 578 -32.37 19.59 0.55
N GLU A 579 -31.68 20.06 1.57
CA GLU A 579 -32.12 20.04 2.96
C GLU A 579 -33.37 20.87 3.19
N LEU A 580 -33.64 21.91 2.38
CA LEU A 580 -34.88 22.66 2.42
C LEU A 580 -36.14 21.81 2.10
N SER A 581 -35.98 20.81 1.23
CA SER A 581 -37.03 19.85 0.90
C SER A 581 -37.05 18.65 1.87
N LEU A 582 -35.88 18.19 2.30
CA LEU A 582 -35.74 17.09 3.26
C LEU A 582 -36.33 17.42 4.62
N SER A 583 -36.19 18.66 5.11
CA SER A 583 -36.82 19.14 6.36
C SER A 583 -38.34 18.98 6.41
N LYS A 584 -38.96 18.92 5.23
CA LYS A 584 -40.44 18.78 5.06
C LYS A 584 -40.86 17.34 4.72
N ASN A 585 -39.89 16.43 4.50
CA ASN A 585 -40.17 15.07 4.04
C ASN A 585 -40.36 14.12 5.22
N GLN A 586 -41.49 13.48 5.35
CA GLN A 586 -41.83 12.51 6.40
C GLN A 586 -41.08 11.18 6.28
N GLY A 587 -40.47 10.87 5.11
CA GLY A 587 -39.69 9.67 4.89
C GLY A 587 -38.22 9.74 5.36
N VAL A 588 -37.84 10.84 6.03
CA VAL A 588 -36.47 11.02 6.57
C VAL A 588 -36.42 10.53 8.01
N THR A 589 -35.48 9.65 8.32
CA THR A 589 -35.28 9.07 9.65
C THR A 589 -33.96 9.50 10.26
N LEU A 590 -33.92 9.69 11.59
CA LEU A 590 -32.71 9.87 12.35
C LEU A 590 -32.38 8.52 13.02
N GLU A 591 -31.28 7.91 12.58
CA GLU A 591 -30.95 6.53 12.99
C GLU A 591 -30.08 6.44 14.24
N SER A 592 -29.05 7.27 14.32
CA SER A 592 -28.03 7.17 15.38
C SER A 592 -27.11 8.41 15.39
N ILE A 593 -26.23 8.46 16.38
CA ILE A 593 -25.01 9.27 16.32
C ILE A 593 -23.86 8.34 15.97
N GLU A 594 -23.11 8.69 14.92
CA GLU A 594 -21.95 7.95 14.44
C GLU A 594 -20.69 8.83 14.45
N PHE A 595 -19.50 8.21 14.47
CA PHE A 595 -18.25 8.95 14.37
C PHE A 595 -17.85 9.10 12.90
N ILE A 596 -17.81 10.33 12.41
CA ILE A 596 -17.43 10.68 11.04
C ILE A 596 -16.29 11.70 11.09
N ASN A 597 -15.16 11.37 10.47
CA ASN A 597 -13.95 12.22 10.45
C ASN A 597 -13.51 12.66 11.86
N GLY A 598 -13.65 11.77 12.86
CA GLY A 598 -13.29 12.03 14.27
C GLY A 598 -14.26 12.91 15.02
N LYS A 599 -15.46 13.17 14.47
CA LYS A 599 -16.52 13.95 15.11
C LYS A 599 -17.79 13.14 15.25
N GLU A 600 -18.55 13.40 16.30
CA GLU A 600 -19.90 12.85 16.45
C GLU A 600 -20.85 13.52 15.45
N ALA A 601 -21.60 12.72 14.72
CA ALA A 601 -22.52 13.18 13.69
C ALA A 601 -23.86 12.45 13.78
N TYR A 602 -24.94 13.20 13.68
CA TYR A 602 -26.27 12.65 13.49
C TYR A 602 -26.39 11.99 12.11
N ALA A 603 -26.74 10.70 12.09
CA ALA A 603 -26.98 9.93 10.88
C ALA A 603 -28.44 10.07 10.43
N VAL A 604 -28.70 10.91 9.45
CA VAL A 604 -30.02 11.18 8.90
C VAL A 604 -30.17 10.46 7.56
N LYS A 605 -31.09 9.49 7.49
CA LYS A 605 -31.31 8.63 6.33
C LYS A 605 -32.52 9.01 5.53
N ASN A 606 -32.39 9.03 4.22
CA ASN A 606 -33.48 9.14 3.25
C ASN A 606 -33.21 8.19 2.08
N GLY A 607 -34.01 7.14 1.98
CA GLY A 607 -33.83 6.11 0.96
C GLY A 607 -32.47 5.43 1.02
N LYS A 608 -31.67 5.50 -0.05
CA LYS A 608 -30.33 4.92 -0.16
C LYS A 608 -29.20 5.86 0.31
N THR A 609 -29.53 7.07 0.78
CA THR A 609 -28.54 8.07 1.22
C THR A 609 -28.66 8.33 2.71
N THR A 610 -27.52 8.26 3.43
CA THR A 610 -27.37 8.70 4.82
C THR A 610 -26.50 9.96 4.84
N ARG A 611 -26.98 11.02 5.48
CA ARG A 611 -26.29 12.30 5.65
C ARG A 611 -25.85 12.46 7.08
N TYR A 612 -24.63 12.90 7.28
CA TYR A 612 -24.01 13.02 8.60
C TYR A 612 -23.82 14.49 8.96
N TYR A 613 -24.50 14.93 10.02
CA TYR A 613 -24.44 16.31 10.50
C TYR A 613 -23.73 16.36 11.86
N ASP A 614 -22.70 17.17 11.96
CA ASP A 614 -21.89 17.37 13.18
C ASP A 614 -22.80 17.78 14.36
N VAL A 615 -22.74 17.02 15.45
CA VAL A 615 -23.55 17.25 16.66
C VAL A 615 -23.31 18.62 17.25
N THR A 616 -22.05 19.13 17.17
CA THR A 616 -21.64 20.38 17.79
C THR A 616 -21.90 21.60 16.91
N SER A 617 -21.44 21.56 15.66
CA SER A 617 -21.53 22.70 14.74
C SER A 617 -22.79 22.72 13.89
N GLY A 618 -23.50 21.61 13.78
CA GLY A 618 -24.64 21.42 12.87
C GLY A 618 -24.27 21.33 11.39
N LEU A 619 -22.97 21.43 11.01
CA LEU A 619 -22.54 21.38 9.63
C LEU A 619 -22.57 19.94 9.08
N LYS A 620 -22.84 19.76 7.81
CA LYS A 620 -22.78 18.46 7.14
C LYS A 620 -21.32 18.03 6.99
N LEU A 621 -20.98 16.85 7.51
CA LEU A 621 -19.64 16.28 7.45
C LEU A 621 -19.47 15.34 6.26
N ALA A 622 -20.49 14.54 5.96
CA ALA A 622 -20.43 13.56 4.88
C ALA A 622 -21.83 13.14 4.39
N ASP A 623 -21.84 12.57 3.19
CA ASP A 623 -22.94 11.77 2.65
C ASP A 623 -22.41 10.36 2.32
N SER A 624 -23.23 9.33 2.62
CA SER A 624 -23.01 7.95 2.25
C SER A 624 -24.17 7.49 1.38
N LYS A 625 -23.91 7.14 0.12
CA LYS A 625 -24.94 6.72 -0.85
C LYS A 625 -24.69 5.30 -1.34
N VAL A 626 -25.68 4.44 -1.22
CA VAL A 626 -25.64 3.08 -1.77
C VAL A 626 -26.09 3.12 -3.22
N MET A 627 -25.25 2.68 -4.14
CA MET A 627 -25.51 2.62 -5.58
C MET A 627 -25.36 1.20 -6.12
N GLU A 628 -26.12 0.88 -7.17
CA GLU A 628 -25.99 -0.38 -7.90
C GLU A 628 -25.17 -0.13 -9.17
N GLN A 629 -24.05 -0.83 -9.33
CA GLN A 629 -23.20 -0.75 -10.51
C GLN A 629 -22.80 -2.15 -10.97
N GLY A 630 -23.18 -2.52 -12.20
CA GLY A 630 -22.86 -3.84 -12.74
C GLY A 630 -23.40 -5.00 -11.91
N GLY A 631 -24.57 -4.86 -11.28
CA GLY A 631 -25.18 -5.87 -10.41
C GLY A 631 -24.55 -5.98 -9.02
N LYS A 632 -23.65 -5.05 -8.65
CA LYS A 632 -23.00 -4.97 -7.33
C LYS A 632 -23.44 -3.69 -6.62
N SER A 633 -23.69 -3.80 -5.31
CA SER A 633 -23.98 -2.65 -4.46
C SER A 633 -22.67 -2.01 -4.02
N ILE A 634 -22.50 -0.73 -4.31
CA ILE A 634 -21.33 0.08 -3.96
C ILE A 634 -21.77 1.24 -3.07
N THR A 635 -21.05 1.48 -1.98
CA THR A 635 -21.26 2.65 -1.13
C THR A 635 -20.28 3.76 -1.51
N GLN A 636 -20.81 4.86 -2.00
CA GLN A 636 -20.05 6.08 -2.28
C GLN A 636 -20.11 7.00 -1.07
N ILE A 637 -18.95 7.47 -0.62
CA ILE A 637 -18.84 8.45 0.48
C ILE A 637 -18.31 9.76 -0.09
N THR A 638 -18.98 10.86 0.28
CA THR A 638 -18.56 12.22 -0.03
C THR A 638 -18.37 12.97 1.28
N ASN A 639 -17.18 13.50 1.55
CA ASN A 639 -16.88 14.29 2.73
C ASN A 639 -16.87 15.77 2.40
N TYR A 640 -17.30 16.62 3.33
CA TYR A 640 -17.39 18.07 3.19
C TYR A 640 -16.57 18.76 4.27
N GLY A 641 -15.77 19.76 3.87
CA GLY A 641 -14.91 20.51 4.79
C GLY A 641 -14.67 21.95 4.34
N ASP A 642 -13.87 22.68 5.13
CA ASP A 642 -13.47 24.07 4.84
C ASP A 642 -14.67 24.97 4.47
N TYR A 643 -15.70 25.00 5.34
CA TYR A 643 -16.89 25.81 5.12
C TYR A 643 -16.55 27.31 5.19
N LYS A 644 -16.89 28.06 4.11
CA LYS A 644 -16.71 29.52 4.03
C LYS A 644 -18.02 30.21 3.70
N GLU A 645 -18.17 31.42 4.18
CA GLU A 645 -19.35 32.22 3.93
C GLU A 645 -19.26 32.92 2.56
N VAL A 646 -20.31 32.75 1.75
CA VAL A 646 -20.49 33.42 0.47
C VAL A 646 -21.89 34.01 0.43
N LYS A 647 -22.01 35.34 0.36
CA LYS A 647 -23.31 36.06 0.35
C LYS A 647 -24.27 35.64 1.48
N GLY A 648 -23.73 35.45 2.70
CA GLY A 648 -24.52 35.09 3.88
C GLY A 648 -24.85 33.62 4.00
N VAL A 649 -24.33 32.75 3.13
CA VAL A 649 -24.54 31.29 3.20
C VAL A 649 -23.18 30.59 3.24
N LYS A 650 -23.00 29.65 4.20
CA LYS A 650 -21.78 28.84 4.29
C LYS A 650 -21.87 27.64 3.32
N VAL A 651 -20.82 27.48 2.53
CA VAL A 651 -20.66 26.39 1.57
C VAL A 651 -19.30 25.70 1.75
N PRO A 652 -19.18 24.39 1.47
CA PRO A 652 -17.91 23.69 1.61
C PRO A 652 -16.92 24.11 0.49
N PHE A 653 -15.68 24.37 0.86
CA PHE A 653 -14.59 24.66 -0.07
C PHE A 653 -13.66 23.45 -0.27
N ASN A 654 -13.85 22.40 0.50
CA ASN A 654 -13.20 21.12 0.28
C ASN A 654 -14.24 20.01 0.19
N ILE A 655 -14.19 19.23 -0.88
CA ILE A 655 -15.05 18.06 -1.10
C ILE A 655 -14.15 16.88 -1.45
N ILE A 656 -14.20 15.82 -0.65
CA ILE A 656 -13.44 14.61 -0.89
C ILE A 656 -14.40 13.48 -1.25
N GLN A 657 -14.25 12.90 -2.44
CA GLN A 657 -15.11 11.85 -2.95
C GLN A 657 -14.30 10.61 -3.33
N ASN A 658 -14.76 9.41 -2.94
CA ASN A 658 -14.15 8.16 -3.37
C ASN A 658 -14.95 7.54 -4.52
N VAL A 659 -14.35 7.46 -5.69
CA VAL A 659 -14.92 6.89 -6.94
C VAL A 659 -14.08 5.72 -7.47
N GLY A 660 -13.44 4.95 -6.58
CA GLY A 660 -12.43 3.94 -6.90
C GLY A 660 -11.01 4.46 -6.66
N PHE A 661 -10.85 5.76 -6.58
CA PHE A 661 -9.69 6.52 -6.07
C PHE A 661 -10.23 7.78 -5.40
N GLU A 662 -9.42 8.42 -4.58
CA GLU A 662 -9.80 9.63 -3.85
C GLU A 662 -9.70 10.86 -4.77
N LEU A 663 -10.80 11.60 -4.88
CA LEU A 663 -10.86 12.92 -5.50
C LEU A 663 -10.91 13.98 -4.40
N ASP A 664 -9.80 14.63 -4.11
CA ASP A 664 -9.73 15.79 -3.22
C ASP A 664 -9.95 17.07 -4.05
N ILE A 665 -11.16 17.59 -3.99
CA ILE A 665 -11.60 18.76 -4.77
C ILE A 665 -11.51 19.99 -3.89
N LYS A 666 -10.64 20.93 -4.25
CA LYS A 666 -10.47 22.23 -3.56
C LYS A 666 -11.12 23.32 -4.38
N MET A 667 -12.14 23.96 -3.82
CA MET A 667 -12.85 25.06 -4.47
C MET A 667 -11.98 26.34 -4.43
N SER A 668 -11.80 26.93 -5.59
CA SER A 668 -11.14 28.23 -5.74
C SER A 668 -12.12 29.40 -5.70
N ALA A 669 -13.37 29.18 -6.16
CA ALA A 669 -14.41 30.17 -6.16
C ALA A 669 -15.80 29.54 -6.08
N VAL A 670 -16.69 30.17 -5.31
CA VAL A 670 -18.12 29.86 -5.28
C VAL A 670 -18.90 31.15 -5.52
N LYS A 671 -19.86 31.12 -6.48
CA LYS A 671 -20.73 32.27 -6.81
C LYS A 671 -22.18 31.87 -6.55
N ILE A 672 -22.90 32.74 -5.85
CA ILE A 672 -24.30 32.56 -5.52
C ILE A 672 -25.13 33.62 -6.24
N ASN A 673 -26.19 33.19 -6.95
CA ASN A 673 -27.11 34.03 -7.71
C ASN A 673 -26.44 34.88 -8.79
N GLU A 674 -25.33 34.40 -9.37
CA GLU A 674 -24.61 35.06 -10.46
C GLU A 674 -23.79 34.06 -11.29
N GLY A 675 -23.39 34.48 -12.51
CA GLY A 675 -22.48 33.73 -13.36
C GLY A 675 -23.04 32.47 -14.00
N LEU A 676 -24.38 32.39 -14.19
CA LEU A 676 -25.07 31.24 -14.77
C LEU A 676 -26.06 31.70 -15.86
N SER A 677 -26.09 30.95 -16.97
CA SER A 677 -26.99 31.15 -18.09
C SER A 677 -27.62 29.83 -18.56
N ASP A 678 -28.70 29.86 -19.32
CA ASP A 678 -29.31 28.65 -19.88
C ASP A 678 -28.38 27.89 -20.83
N ALA A 679 -27.42 28.55 -21.47
CA ALA A 679 -26.42 27.93 -22.33
C ALA A 679 -25.48 26.98 -21.58
N ASP A 680 -25.32 27.17 -20.27
CA ASP A 680 -24.46 26.30 -19.43
C ASP A 680 -25.01 24.87 -19.30
N PHE A 681 -26.26 24.65 -19.62
CA PHE A 681 -26.94 23.36 -19.51
C PHE A 681 -27.31 22.74 -20.88
N GLN A 682 -26.61 23.16 -21.93
CA GLN A 682 -26.79 22.61 -23.27
C GLN A 682 -25.77 21.57 -23.64
#